data_6d7c759a4ba1b98dd0b2fdca70f1a507
#
_entry.id   6d7c759a4ba1b98dd0b2fdca70f1a507
#
_cell.length_a   1.000
_cell.length_b   1.000
_cell.length_c   1.000
_cell.angle_alpha   90.00
_cell.angle_beta   90.00
_cell.angle_gamma   90.00
#
_symmetry.space_group_name_H-M   'P 1'
#
loop_
_entity.id
_entity.type
_entity.pdbx_description
1 polymer ?
#
loop_
_entity_poly.entity_id
_entity_poly.type
_entity_poly.pdbx_seq_one_letter_code
_entity_poly.pdbx_strand_id
1 'polypeptide(L)'
;MTPITLVRSVIFTALALLFLLTGCQSESQSQQTGERPRYEATVTRTPHGVAHITAASWGALGFGEAYAAAEDQVCNMALALLQSRGESASVFGPGRDQRNLTRDITVKALRIPERAEAALQAQAPDIREWIEGYAAGFNHYLAEHAGGVGSWCDQAEWVHPVDAGAFMAQYLAMVQTLPRAGGAIAAARLPEPRGIASQPSVTEAWTSGPPESSEADWVQAPQSVSTLTDLTLRDMGSNAWALGDGRTEGANSLLLANPHYPWYGIARFWEKHLTIPGVYDAYGVSLIGTPGVSLGFNAHVGWSHTVSNSKRTVIYQLTLHQSDPTRYRWGDGWRTLTSVDVDVDVLSESEVSTTRHTVWSSHHGPLIALPGITDDPFTVFAIRDANTDNLHVMGQWQAMGQAQGMDDFIDAHRRFNAMPWINTIAVSRGGRAAYIDNSTVGALTPEAIADWQARVSADPRQQFLYLDQGLVILDGARPDHDWRDTSSPVPQTEPFEQRPLIESRDYVFNANDSYWLSDPANPAAALSPLYGPTHSPRSVRTRMNVELLKPDSPFGYAGDDALFSMAEVQTALFGNDSLTAQLLLPELLAACADRPVRALSTETIDLKTACGALAKWDRRFNADSRGAVLFREWLTRYPYNETYLGRELFALPFNPAEPLTTPAGLKDAKTALDKLAEAVALMHQAGIPLDTPLGEHQRGHRMNKIFPVHGGNRREGIANLQVSTTRDSNPTETPVFTGSDTFMGDSESLSETGYNVVHGSSFIMTLAFTDEGPEAEAILSYSQSGNPDSDFFDDQTALYRDKVWRDILFSQEDITREAISVNIVRGGSLTVQGDP
;
A
#
# COMPACT_ATOMS: atom_id res chain seq x y z
N MET A 1 49.84 -36.64 -46.52
CA MET A 1 50.63 -36.20 -47.75
C MET A 1 50.49 -34.68 -47.73
N THR A 2 51.44 -34.04 -47.20
CA THR A 2 52.01 -32.72 -47.49
C THR A 2 52.38 -32.61 -48.98
N PRO A 3 52.77 -31.48 -49.52
CA PRO A 3 53.05 -30.17 -48.99
C PRO A 3 52.91 -28.93 -49.93
N ILE A 4 53.29 -27.77 -49.38
CA ILE A 4 54.33 -26.79 -49.86
C ILE A 4 53.74 -25.62 -50.66
N THR A 5 53.92 -24.47 -50.23
CA THR A 5 54.85 -23.37 -49.99
C THR A 5 54.76 -22.25 -51.05
N LEU A 6 54.78 -21.09 -50.52
CA LEU A 6 55.87 -20.04 -50.50
C LEU A 6 55.69 -19.00 -51.58
N VAL A 7 55.76 -17.75 -51.40
CA VAL A 7 56.76 -16.80 -50.94
C VAL A 7 56.72 -15.49 -51.73
N ARG A 8 56.78 -14.39 -51.07
CA ARG A 8 57.51 -13.13 -51.31
C ARG A 8 57.16 -12.26 -52.48
N SER A 9 57.38 -11.04 -52.57
CA SER A 9 58.01 -9.94 -51.79
C SER A 9 57.88 -8.65 -52.61
N VAL A 10 57.60 -7.57 -52.02
CA VAL A 10 58.50 -6.46 -51.72
C VAL A 10 58.85 -5.46 -52.85
N ILE A 11 58.68 -4.16 -52.48
CA ILE A 11 59.60 -3.01 -52.70
C ILE A 11 59.18 -1.92 -53.72
N PHE A 12 58.98 -0.70 -53.05
CA PHE A 12 59.48 0.65 -53.40
C PHE A 12 59.09 1.27 -54.76
N THR A 13 58.82 2.51 -54.96
CA THR A 13 59.51 3.74 -54.58
C THR A 13 58.66 5.00 -54.81
N ALA A 14 58.82 5.99 -54.01
CA ALA A 14 58.62 7.37 -54.03
C ALA A 14 58.98 8.25 -55.24
N LEU A 15 58.56 9.49 -55.16
CA LEU A 15 58.92 10.82 -55.62
C LEU A 15 57.83 11.46 -56.54
N ALA A 16 57.47 12.62 -56.44
CA ALA A 16 57.75 13.92 -55.76
C ALA A 16 57.01 15.03 -56.55
N LEU A 17 56.52 15.95 -55.87
CA LEU A 17 56.35 17.40 -56.16
C LEU A 17 56.03 17.87 -57.59
N LEU A 18 54.90 18.69 -57.70
CA LEU A 18 55.00 20.12 -58.02
C LEU A 18 53.69 20.86 -57.85
N PHE A 19 53.79 22.06 -57.32
CA PHE A 19 52.84 23.09 -57.07
C PHE A 19 51.93 23.50 -58.22
N LEU A 20 50.65 23.81 -57.93
CA LEU A 20 49.99 25.00 -58.52
C LEU A 20 48.88 25.48 -57.55
N LEU A 21 49.03 26.69 -57.06
CA LEU A 21 48.10 27.49 -56.35
C LEU A 21 46.92 27.92 -57.20
N THR A 22 45.71 27.58 -56.83
CA THR A 22 44.54 28.39 -57.16
C THR A 22 43.61 28.41 -55.93
N GLY A 23 43.38 29.57 -55.42
CA GLY A 23 42.53 29.76 -54.25
C GLY A 23 41.07 29.39 -54.51
N CYS A 24 40.51 28.65 -53.58
CA CYS A 24 39.09 28.59 -53.36
C CYS A 24 38.81 28.96 -51.90
N GLN A 25 37.97 29.90 -51.74
CA GLN A 25 37.42 30.32 -50.43
C GLN A 25 36.82 29.10 -49.70
N SER A 26 37.36 28.77 -48.57
CA SER A 26 36.74 27.86 -47.64
C SER A 26 35.58 28.56 -46.97
N GLU A 27 34.36 28.30 -47.39
CA GLU A 27 33.20 28.40 -46.52
C GLU A 27 33.43 27.49 -45.36
N SER A 28 33.68 28.07 -44.19
CA SER A 28 33.66 27.38 -42.92
C SER A 28 32.20 26.96 -42.66
N GLN A 29 31.80 25.78 -43.09
CA GLN A 29 30.72 25.06 -42.47
C GLN A 29 31.11 24.86 -41.01
N SER A 30 30.55 25.67 -40.15
CA SER A 30 30.48 25.36 -38.71
C SER A 30 29.73 24.04 -38.60
N GLN A 31 30.45 22.94 -38.44
CA GLN A 31 29.88 21.74 -37.86
C GLN A 31 29.40 22.17 -36.47
N GLN A 32 28.10 22.49 -36.35
CA GLN A 32 27.41 22.37 -35.10
C GLN A 32 27.56 20.90 -34.70
N THR A 33 28.49 20.65 -33.81
CA THR A 33 28.47 19.45 -32.96
C THR A 33 27.25 19.55 -32.09
N GLY A 34 26.09 19.30 -32.62
CA GLY A 34 24.89 19.05 -31.84
C GLY A 34 25.16 17.77 -31.08
N GLU A 35 25.35 17.88 -29.77
CA GLU A 35 25.31 16.72 -28.90
C GLU A 35 23.99 16.00 -29.18
N ARG A 36 24.09 14.71 -29.59
CA ARG A 36 22.90 13.89 -29.77
C ARG A 36 22.28 13.72 -28.37
N PRO A 37 20.96 13.88 -28.24
CA PRO A 37 20.31 13.65 -26.98
C PRO A 37 20.63 12.22 -26.51
N ARG A 38 20.93 12.07 -25.22
CA ARG A 38 21.23 10.76 -24.62
C ARG A 38 19.99 9.85 -24.64
N TYR A 39 18.81 10.44 -24.44
CA TYR A 39 17.55 9.72 -24.39
C TYR A 39 16.55 10.33 -25.39
N GLU A 40 15.72 9.45 -25.96
CA GLU A 40 14.57 9.81 -26.79
C GLU A 40 13.43 8.85 -26.50
N ALA A 41 12.24 9.38 -26.21
CA ALA A 41 11.03 8.61 -26.01
C ALA A 41 9.84 9.28 -26.69
N THR A 42 8.92 8.47 -27.19
CA THR A 42 7.61 8.94 -27.68
C THR A 42 6.59 8.80 -26.57
N VAL A 43 5.96 9.90 -26.17
CA VAL A 43 4.86 9.96 -25.22
C VAL A 43 3.56 10.24 -26.01
N THR A 44 2.67 9.26 -26.05
CA THR A 44 1.34 9.38 -26.64
C THR A 44 0.32 9.48 -25.52
N ARG A 45 -0.47 10.53 -25.48
CA ARG A 45 -1.59 10.69 -24.56
C ARG A 45 -2.89 10.26 -25.24
N THR A 46 -3.70 9.50 -24.54
CA THR A 46 -5.04 9.06 -24.95
C THR A 46 -6.11 9.63 -24.00
N PRO A 47 -7.42 9.42 -24.25
CA PRO A 47 -8.47 9.90 -23.35
C PRO A 47 -8.16 9.58 -21.88
N HIS A 48 -8.63 10.46 -20.99
CA HIS A 48 -8.35 10.44 -19.54
C HIS A 48 -6.87 10.69 -19.18
N GLY A 49 -6.06 11.17 -20.14
CA GLY A 49 -4.67 11.54 -19.89
C GLY A 49 -3.71 10.36 -19.74
N VAL A 50 -4.11 9.15 -20.12
CA VAL A 50 -3.24 7.97 -19.99
C VAL A 50 -2.01 8.13 -20.89
N ALA A 51 -0.82 7.90 -20.32
CA ALA A 51 0.45 8.04 -21.03
C ALA A 51 0.93 6.69 -21.57
N HIS A 52 1.08 6.58 -22.90
CA HIS A 52 1.72 5.47 -23.57
C HIS A 52 3.14 5.90 -23.97
N ILE A 53 4.15 5.28 -23.35
CA ILE A 53 5.56 5.64 -23.54
C ILE A 53 6.26 4.55 -24.33
N THR A 54 6.80 4.91 -25.49
CA THR A 54 7.57 3.99 -26.34
C THR A 54 9.01 4.47 -26.47
N ALA A 55 9.98 3.60 -26.23
CA ALA A 55 11.39 3.90 -26.27
C ALA A 55 12.23 2.70 -26.77
N ALA A 56 13.51 2.94 -27.07
CA ALA A 56 14.41 1.91 -27.59
C ALA A 56 15.31 1.26 -26.53
N SER A 57 15.35 1.80 -25.31
CA SER A 57 16.17 1.29 -24.18
C SER A 57 15.50 1.59 -22.85
N TRP A 58 15.96 0.94 -21.80
CA TRP A 58 15.45 1.14 -20.43
C TRP A 58 15.64 2.58 -19.96
N GLY A 59 16.79 3.19 -20.21
CA GLY A 59 17.03 4.59 -19.85
C GLY A 59 16.14 5.57 -20.60
N ALA A 60 15.92 5.34 -21.89
CA ALA A 60 15.02 6.16 -22.69
C ALA A 60 13.55 5.97 -22.27
N LEU A 61 13.16 4.74 -21.87
CA LEU A 61 11.85 4.46 -21.33
C LEU A 61 11.64 5.21 -20.00
N GLY A 62 12.60 5.12 -19.07
CA GLY A 62 12.55 5.85 -17.79
C GLY A 62 12.49 7.36 -17.99
N PHE A 63 13.22 7.88 -18.96
CA PHE A 63 13.21 9.30 -19.33
C PHE A 63 11.82 9.77 -19.76
N GLY A 64 11.19 9.07 -20.69
CA GLY A 64 9.84 9.40 -21.15
C GLY A 64 8.79 9.20 -20.07
N GLU A 65 8.92 8.14 -19.25
CA GLU A 65 8.03 7.83 -18.15
C GLU A 65 8.01 8.93 -17.08
N ALA A 66 9.19 9.37 -16.62
CA ALA A 66 9.27 10.41 -15.59
C ALA A 66 8.86 11.79 -16.11
N TYR A 67 9.16 12.09 -17.37
CA TYR A 67 8.70 13.32 -18.02
C TYR A 67 7.18 13.37 -18.05
N ALA A 68 6.53 12.33 -18.55
CA ALA A 68 5.07 12.24 -18.59
C ALA A 68 4.44 12.22 -17.19
N ALA A 69 5.08 11.55 -16.22
CA ALA A 69 4.63 11.58 -14.83
C ALA A 69 4.73 12.97 -14.21
N ALA A 70 5.76 13.73 -14.54
CA ALA A 70 5.93 15.10 -14.05
C ALA A 70 4.90 16.07 -14.64
N GLU A 71 4.48 15.89 -15.91
CA GLU A 71 3.36 16.66 -16.46
C GLU A 71 2.08 16.57 -15.60
N ASP A 72 1.82 15.39 -15.01
CA ASP A 72 0.63 15.14 -14.20
C ASP A 72 0.86 15.35 -12.70
N GLN A 73 2.07 15.06 -12.17
CA GLN A 73 2.28 14.81 -10.75
C GLN A 73 3.56 15.44 -10.18
N VAL A 74 4.14 16.43 -10.84
CA VAL A 74 5.45 17.02 -10.45
C VAL A 74 5.53 17.36 -8.96
N CYS A 75 4.50 17.97 -8.38
CA CYS A 75 4.50 18.36 -6.97
C CYS A 75 4.50 17.17 -6.03
N ASN A 76 3.75 16.10 -6.36
CA ASN A 76 3.74 14.89 -5.56
C ASN A 76 5.04 14.10 -5.69
N MET A 77 5.67 14.09 -6.87
CA MET A 77 6.98 13.50 -7.07
C MET A 77 8.04 14.23 -6.24
N ALA A 78 8.08 15.56 -6.33
CA ALA A 78 9.01 16.37 -5.54
C ALA A 78 8.78 16.22 -4.03
N LEU A 79 7.52 16.16 -3.57
CA LEU A 79 7.18 15.91 -2.17
C LEU A 79 7.67 14.53 -1.69
N ALA A 80 7.51 13.49 -2.50
CA ALA A 80 8.00 12.16 -2.17
C ALA A 80 9.53 12.12 -2.05
N LEU A 81 10.23 12.81 -2.95
CA LEU A 81 11.69 12.99 -2.90
C LEU A 81 12.12 13.75 -1.64
N LEU A 82 11.46 14.87 -1.30
CA LEU A 82 11.70 15.62 -0.08
C LEU A 82 11.55 14.74 1.17
N GLN A 83 10.48 13.96 1.25
CA GLN A 83 10.22 13.05 2.36
C GLN A 83 11.27 11.96 2.49
N SER A 84 11.75 11.41 1.36
CA SER A 84 12.77 10.36 1.36
C SER A 84 14.18 10.85 1.70
N ARG A 85 14.41 12.16 1.62
CA ARG A 85 15.66 12.82 2.09
C ARG A 85 15.62 13.21 3.57
N GLY A 86 14.43 13.13 4.22
CA GLY A 86 14.27 13.56 5.61
C GLY A 86 14.38 15.08 5.79
N GLU A 87 13.72 15.84 4.91
CA GLU A 87 13.75 17.30 4.84
C GLU A 87 12.36 17.94 5.00
N SER A 88 11.33 17.15 5.32
CA SER A 88 9.96 17.65 5.41
C SER A 88 9.75 18.69 6.49
N ALA A 89 10.42 18.51 7.63
CA ALA A 89 10.27 19.41 8.78
C ALA A 89 10.90 20.79 8.53
N SER A 90 11.93 20.89 7.68
CA SER A 90 12.57 22.16 7.31
C SER A 90 11.68 23.01 6.40
N VAL A 91 10.78 22.38 5.64
CA VAL A 91 9.89 23.04 4.69
C VAL A 91 8.49 23.28 5.26
N PHE A 92 7.92 22.27 5.91
CA PHE A 92 6.52 22.29 6.37
C PHE A 92 6.35 22.33 7.89
N GLY A 93 7.45 22.54 8.62
CA GLY A 93 7.44 22.45 10.08
C GLY A 93 7.28 21.01 10.59
N PRO A 94 7.13 20.83 11.91
CA PRO A 94 7.10 19.51 12.54
C PRO A 94 5.91 18.65 12.09
N GLY A 95 4.90 19.29 11.52
CA GLY A 95 3.66 18.65 11.11
C GLY A 95 2.74 18.32 12.29
N ARG A 96 1.49 17.91 11.97
CA ARG A 96 0.54 17.44 12.99
C ARG A 96 1.15 16.23 13.71
N ASP A 97 1.02 16.19 15.04
CA ASP A 97 1.57 15.13 15.90
C ASP A 97 3.07 14.88 15.64
N GLN A 98 3.81 15.93 15.22
CA GLN A 98 5.23 15.88 14.86
C GLN A 98 5.57 14.90 13.73
N ARG A 99 4.63 14.57 12.85
CA ARG A 99 4.78 13.54 11.82
C ARG A 99 5.96 13.82 10.87
N ASN A 100 6.15 15.07 10.43
CA ASN A 100 7.27 15.42 9.55
C ASN A 100 8.60 15.24 10.29
N LEU A 101 8.70 15.80 11.51
CA LEU A 101 9.90 15.69 12.33
C LEU A 101 10.29 14.24 12.62
N THR A 102 9.35 13.40 13.06
CA THR A 102 9.63 12.01 13.40
C THR A 102 9.99 11.17 12.19
N ARG A 103 9.40 11.45 11.03
CA ARG A 103 9.79 10.85 9.75
C ARG A 103 11.23 11.22 9.40
N ASP A 104 11.57 12.51 9.45
CA ASP A 104 12.89 12.99 9.07
C ASP A 104 13.98 12.44 10.01
N ILE A 105 13.72 12.38 11.33
CA ILE A 105 14.60 11.69 12.29
C ILE A 105 14.85 10.25 11.83
N THR A 106 13.79 9.53 11.46
CA THR A 106 13.90 8.11 11.11
C THR A 106 14.62 7.89 9.80
N VAL A 107 14.30 8.66 8.77
CA VAL A 107 14.96 8.59 7.44
C VAL A 107 16.47 8.81 7.60
N LYS A 108 16.87 9.84 8.36
CA LYS A 108 18.28 10.15 8.64
C LYS A 108 18.94 9.09 9.52
N ALA A 109 18.27 8.60 10.56
CA ALA A 109 18.82 7.58 11.45
C ALA A 109 19.02 6.22 10.73
N LEU A 110 18.14 5.87 9.82
CA LEU A 110 18.26 4.68 8.96
C LEU A 110 19.22 4.90 7.79
N ARG A 111 19.74 6.10 7.62
CA ARG A 111 20.68 6.48 6.55
C ARG A 111 20.15 6.13 5.17
N ILE A 112 18.87 6.38 4.92
CA ILE A 112 18.21 6.04 3.64
C ILE A 112 18.91 6.73 2.45
N PRO A 113 19.20 8.05 2.48
CA PRO A 113 19.88 8.71 1.37
C PRO A 113 21.27 8.13 1.08
N GLU A 114 22.08 7.87 2.11
CA GLU A 114 23.46 7.37 1.94
C GLU A 114 23.48 5.91 1.48
N ARG A 115 22.49 5.13 1.86
CA ARG A 115 22.32 3.74 1.39
C ARG A 115 21.83 3.67 -0.04
N ALA A 116 21.10 4.69 -0.50
CA ALA A 116 20.48 4.72 -1.82
C ALA A 116 21.52 4.66 -2.95
N GLU A 117 22.65 5.36 -2.81
CA GLU A 117 23.72 5.32 -3.82
C GLU A 117 24.31 3.91 -3.95
N ALA A 118 24.64 3.26 -2.84
CA ALA A 118 25.13 1.88 -2.86
C ALA A 118 24.07 0.90 -3.41
N ALA A 119 22.80 1.12 -3.06
CA ALA A 119 21.68 0.32 -3.56
C ALA A 119 21.46 0.49 -5.07
N LEU A 120 21.61 1.71 -5.61
CA LEU A 120 21.56 1.97 -7.04
C LEU A 120 22.67 1.25 -7.80
N GLN A 121 23.91 1.30 -7.28
CA GLN A 121 25.04 0.60 -7.90
C GLN A 121 24.91 -0.93 -7.84
N ALA A 122 24.17 -1.45 -6.86
CA ALA A 122 23.91 -2.89 -6.73
C ALA A 122 22.80 -3.40 -7.66
N GLN A 123 22.04 -2.52 -8.32
CA GLN A 123 20.99 -2.91 -9.27
C GLN A 123 21.59 -3.56 -10.54
N ALA A 124 20.80 -4.43 -11.17
CA ALA A 124 21.10 -4.91 -12.52
C ALA A 124 21.24 -3.72 -13.48
N PRO A 125 22.09 -3.83 -14.52
CA PRO A 125 22.39 -2.72 -15.42
C PRO A 125 21.16 -2.06 -16.05
N ASP A 126 20.17 -2.85 -16.45
CA ASP A 126 18.90 -2.40 -17.04
C ASP A 126 18.02 -1.64 -16.04
N ILE A 127 17.93 -2.12 -14.80
CA ILE A 127 17.20 -1.42 -13.73
C ILE A 127 17.89 -0.10 -13.38
N ARG A 128 19.23 -0.10 -13.30
CA ARG A 128 19.99 1.12 -13.02
C ARG A 128 19.79 2.14 -14.14
N GLU A 129 19.90 1.71 -15.40
CA GLU A 129 19.65 2.56 -16.55
C GLU A 129 18.24 3.15 -16.54
N TRP A 130 17.24 2.35 -16.14
CA TRP A 130 15.85 2.81 -16.00
C TRP A 130 15.74 3.94 -14.98
N ILE A 131 16.30 3.78 -13.78
CA ILE A 131 16.28 4.79 -12.72
C ILE A 131 17.06 6.04 -13.11
N GLU A 132 18.22 5.91 -13.76
CA GLU A 132 19.01 7.04 -14.28
C GLU A 132 18.22 7.83 -15.33
N GLY A 133 17.57 7.14 -16.25
CA GLY A 133 16.67 7.74 -17.23
C GLY A 133 15.51 8.45 -16.59
N TYR A 134 14.90 7.83 -15.56
CA TYR A 134 13.77 8.41 -14.82
C TYR A 134 14.15 9.74 -14.16
N ALA A 135 15.31 9.81 -13.49
CA ALA A 135 15.81 11.06 -12.93
C ALA A 135 16.09 12.11 -14.02
N ALA A 136 16.64 11.70 -15.14
CA ALA A 136 16.89 12.61 -16.26
C ALA A 136 15.59 13.17 -16.86
N GLY A 137 14.52 12.37 -16.95
CA GLY A 137 13.21 12.79 -17.45
C GLY A 137 12.52 13.81 -16.54
N PHE A 138 12.53 13.55 -15.24
CA PHE A 138 12.04 14.50 -14.24
C PHE A 138 12.79 15.85 -14.31
N ASN A 139 14.12 15.81 -14.35
CA ASN A 139 14.96 17.01 -14.46
C ASN A 139 14.75 17.77 -15.78
N HIS A 140 14.51 17.04 -16.86
CA HIS A 140 14.21 17.65 -18.17
C HIS A 140 12.89 18.43 -18.14
N TYR A 141 11.84 17.84 -17.54
CA TYR A 141 10.58 18.53 -17.32
C TYR A 141 10.76 19.82 -16.50
N LEU A 142 11.51 19.76 -15.39
CA LEU A 142 11.79 20.95 -14.59
C LEU A 142 12.56 22.03 -15.36
N ALA A 143 13.50 21.63 -16.23
CA ALA A 143 14.28 22.56 -17.04
C ALA A 143 13.42 23.28 -18.11
N GLU A 144 12.47 22.57 -18.71
CA GLU A 144 11.53 23.15 -19.67
C GLU A 144 10.52 24.08 -18.98
N HIS A 145 10.24 23.86 -17.69
CA HIS A 145 9.30 24.61 -16.86
C HIS A 145 10.00 25.50 -15.81
N ALA A 146 11.21 25.97 -16.10
CA ALA A 146 11.99 26.82 -15.19
C ALA A 146 11.29 28.15 -14.81
N GLY A 147 10.27 28.59 -15.59
CA GLY A 147 9.40 29.71 -15.27
C GLY A 147 8.26 29.43 -14.29
N GLY A 148 8.06 28.17 -13.93
CA GLY A 148 7.00 27.66 -13.06
C GLY A 148 6.39 26.37 -13.58
N VAL A 149 6.07 25.46 -12.67
CA VAL A 149 5.50 24.13 -12.98
C VAL A 149 3.97 24.15 -13.13
N GLY A 150 3.35 25.33 -12.93
CA GLY A 150 1.90 25.51 -13.14
C GLY A 150 1.01 24.68 -12.21
N SER A 151 1.47 24.34 -11.00
CA SER A 151 0.73 23.52 -10.06
C SER A 151 0.91 24.03 -8.62
N TRP A 152 0.32 23.38 -7.63
CA TRP A 152 0.28 23.85 -6.23
C TRP A 152 1.66 24.05 -5.58
N CYS A 153 2.74 23.48 -6.11
CA CYS A 153 4.10 23.68 -5.65
C CYS A 153 4.89 24.68 -6.52
N ASP A 154 4.20 25.48 -7.29
CA ASP A 154 4.83 26.43 -8.20
C ASP A 154 5.78 27.37 -7.45
N GLN A 155 6.97 27.62 -8.01
CA GLN A 155 8.04 28.45 -7.40
C GLN A 155 8.55 27.96 -6.02
N ALA A 156 8.23 26.75 -5.59
CA ALA A 156 8.71 26.19 -4.34
C ALA A 156 10.20 25.79 -4.45
N GLU A 157 11.06 26.31 -3.56
CA GLU A 157 12.51 26.05 -3.59
C GLU A 157 12.87 24.57 -3.43
N TRP A 158 12.00 23.78 -2.79
CA TRP A 158 12.20 22.34 -2.62
C TRP A 158 11.89 21.51 -3.88
N VAL A 159 11.37 22.15 -4.93
CA VAL A 159 11.16 21.53 -6.26
C VAL A 159 12.38 21.86 -7.13
N HIS A 160 13.33 20.96 -7.16
CA HIS A 160 14.59 21.14 -7.87
C HIS A 160 15.09 19.85 -8.53
N PRO A 161 16.02 19.92 -9.50
CA PRO A 161 16.63 18.74 -10.10
C PRO A 161 17.30 17.83 -9.07
N VAL A 162 17.22 16.51 -9.30
CA VAL A 162 17.75 15.47 -8.42
C VAL A 162 18.53 14.43 -9.22
N ASP A 163 19.36 13.65 -8.56
CA ASP A 163 20.06 12.51 -9.15
C ASP A 163 19.23 11.21 -9.07
N ALA A 164 19.74 10.15 -9.65
CA ALA A 164 19.13 8.83 -9.61
C ALA A 164 19.12 8.24 -8.19
N GLY A 165 20.06 8.62 -7.34
CA GLY A 165 20.13 8.22 -5.93
C GLY A 165 18.91 8.71 -5.14
N ALA A 166 18.38 9.90 -5.45
CA ALA A 166 17.17 10.42 -4.80
C ALA A 166 15.92 9.55 -5.08
N PHE A 167 15.73 9.09 -6.32
CA PHE A 167 14.66 8.15 -6.65
C PHE A 167 14.90 6.77 -6.03
N MET A 168 16.14 6.32 -5.93
CA MET A 168 16.45 5.11 -5.19
C MET A 168 16.19 5.24 -3.69
N ALA A 169 16.40 6.42 -3.10
CA ALA A 169 16.03 6.69 -1.70
C ALA A 169 14.51 6.65 -1.50
N GLN A 170 13.74 7.23 -2.42
CA GLN A 170 12.27 7.13 -2.40
C GLN A 170 11.82 5.67 -2.48
N TYR A 171 12.42 4.89 -3.37
CA TYR A 171 12.15 3.47 -3.51
C TYR A 171 12.44 2.69 -2.20
N LEU A 172 13.60 2.91 -1.58
CA LEU A 172 13.94 2.28 -0.30
C LEU A 172 12.98 2.67 0.82
N ALA A 173 12.56 3.94 0.88
CA ALA A 173 11.58 4.42 1.85
C ALA A 173 10.19 3.80 1.63
N MET A 174 9.80 3.54 0.39
CA MET A 174 8.54 2.88 0.04
C MET A 174 8.55 1.38 0.42
N VAL A 175 9.64 0.69 0.13
CA VAL A 175 9.79 -0.75 0.36
C VAL A 175 9.82 -1.07 1.85
N GLN A 176 10.52 -0.25 2.64
CA GLN A 176 10.64 -0.39 4.09
C GLN A 176 9.42 0.16 4.82
N THR A 177 9.02 -0.48 5.91
CA THR A 177 7.92 0.01 6.76
C THR A 177 8.42 0.83 7.96
N LEU A 178 9.71 0.80 8.26
CA LEU A 178 10.32 1.51 9.39
C LEU A 178 10.08 3.03 9.41
N PRO A 179 10.06 3.76 8.27
CA PRO A 179 9.72 5.19 8.29
C PRO A 179 8.32 5.49 8.87
N ARG A 180 7.40 4.52 8.82
CA ARG A 180 6.06 4.64 9.45
C ARG A 180 6.12 4.50 10.97
N ALA A 181 7.14 3.80 11.50
CA ALA A 181 7.40 3.67 12.93
C ALA A 181 8.09 4.91 13.53
N GLY A 182 8.24 5.99 12.76
CA GLY A 182 9.04 7.17 13.12
C GLY A 182 8.70 7.77 14.47
N GLY A 183 7.43 7.88 14.82
CA GLY A 183 7.00 8.34 16.14
C GLY A 183 7.50 7.45 17.28
N ALA A 184 7.42 6.13 17.13
CA ALA A 184 7.89 5.17 18.12
C ALA A 184 9.42 5.15 18.24
N ILE A 185 10.13 5.27 17.12
CA ILE A 185 11.60 5.33 17.08
C ILE A 185 12.09 6.63 17.73
N ALA A 186 11.53 7.76 17.34
CA ALA A 186 11.91 9.08 17.88
C ALA A 186 11.58 9.23 19.37
N ALA A 187 10.59 8.51 19.89
CA ALA A 187 10.20 8.53 21.30
C ALA A 187 11.02 7.60 22.21
N ALA A 188 11.78 6.64 21.64
CA ALA A 188 12.56 5.69 22.42
C ALA A 188 13.67 6.37 23.24
N ARG A 189 13.77 6.05 24.53
CA ARG A 189 14.78 6.59 25.45
C ARG A 189 15.35 5.47 26.30
N LEU A 190 16.61 5.62 26.71
CA LEU A 190 17.19 4.73 27.73
C LEU A 190 16.85 5.22 29.15
N PRO A 191 16.62 4.32 30.11
CA PRO A 191 16.42 4.69 31.50
C PRO A 191 17.72 5.17 32.15
N GLU A 192 17.61 5.90 33.26
CA GLU A 192 18.76 6.27 34.08
C GLU A 192 19.36 5.00 34.76
N PRO A 193 20.71 4.92 34.87
CA PRO A 193 21.38 3.83 35.54
C PRO A 193 20.95 3.68 37.00
N ARG A 194 20.69 2.44 37.42
CA ARG A 194 20.49 2.13 38.86
C ARG A 194 21.81 1.74 39.53
N GLY A 195 22.06 2.23 40.77
CA GLY A 195 23.20 1.82 41.57
C GLY A 195 23.16 0.33 41.91
N ILE A 196 24.34 -0.28 42.13
CA ILE A 196 24.57 -1.73 42.29
C ILE A 196 23.81 -2.34 43.51
N ALA A 197 23.13 -1.57 44.35
CA ALA A 197 22.56 -2.01 45.61
C ALA A 197 21.18 -2.73 45.54
N SER A 198 20.60 -2.91 44.35
CA SER A 198 19.29 -3.55 44.22
C SER A 198 19.20 -4.42 42.98
N GLN A 199 19.79 -5.62 43.01
CA GLN A 199 19.53 -6.63 41.97
C GLN A 199 18.46 -7.61 42.46
N PRO A 200 17.27 -7.69 41.84
CA PRO A 200 16.42 -8.87 41.92
C PRO A 200 17.08 -10.03 41.15
N SER A 201 16.93 -11.25 41.62
CA SER A 201 17.47 -12.43 40.92
C SER A 201 16.75 -12.61 39.58
N VAL A 202 17.48 -13.04 38.54
CA VAL A 202 16.97 -13.19 37.14
C VAL A 202 15.77 -14.16 37.05
N THR A 203 15.56 -15.00 38.07
CA THR A 203 14.40 -15.90 38.16
C THR A 203 13.08 -15.21 38.56
N GLU A 204 13.13 -14.04 39.17
CA GLU A 204 11.91 -13.35 39.66
C GLU A 204 11.24 -12.47 38.56
N ALA A 205 11.97 -12.06 37.53
CA ALA A 205 11.41 -11.26 36.42
C ALA A 205 10.42 -12.04 35.53
N TRP A 206 10.47 -13.37 35.55
CA TRP A 206 9.60 -14.25 34.79
C TRP A 206 8.49 -14.91 35.61
N THR A 207 8.60 -14.87 36.98
CA THR A 207 7.63 -15.49 37.88
C THR A 207 6.67 -14.53 38.55
N SER A 208 6.89 -13.22 38.46
CA SER A 208 5.87 -12.24 38.82
C SER A 208 4.82 -12.25 37.70
N GLY A 209 3.75 -12.98 37.94
CA GLY A 209 2.56 -12.97 37.10
C GLY A 209 2.10 -11.51 36.87
N PRO A 210 1.32 -11.25 35.81
CA PRO A 210 0.84 -9.93 35.52
C PRO A 210 0.12 -9.36 36.75
N PRO A 211 0.21 -8.06 37.01
CA PRO A 211 -0.65 -7.44 38.01
C PRO A 211 -2.10 -7.80 37.68
N GLU A 212 -2.92 -8.02 38.67
CA GLU A 212 -4.37 -8.29 38.55
C GLU A 212 -5.14 -7.07 37.99
N SER A 213 -4.72 -6.56 36.86
CA SER A 213 -5.48 -5.61 36.05
C SER A 213 -6.48 -6.38 35.19
N SER A 214 -7.74 -6.01 35.28
CA SER A 214 -8.83 -6.66 34.57
C SER A 214 -8.59 -6.61 33.04
N GLU A 215 -9.05 -7.61 32.31
CA GLU A 215 -9.01 -7.68 30.83
C GLU A 215 -9.54 -6.38 30.17
N ALA A 216 -10.42 -5.64 30.88
CA ALA A 216 -11.01 -4.37 30.49
C ALA A 216 -10.00 -3.20 30.45
N ASP A 217 -8.95 -3.21 31.30
CA ASP A 217 -8.02 -2.08 31.40
C ASP A 217 -7.01 -2.01 30.22
N TRP A 218 -6.80 -3.15 29.50
CA TRP A 218 -5.92 -3.23 28.33
C TRP A 218 -6.57 -2.69 27.05
N VAL A 219 -7.88 -2.84 26.94
CA VAL A 219 -8.68 -2.46 25.76
C VAL A 219 -8.90 -0.95 25.70
N GLN A 220 -8.72 -0.23 26.81
CA GLN A 220 -9.07 1.19 26.96
C GLN A 220 -7.87 2.17 26.93
N ALA A 221 -6.68 1.76 26.51
CA ALA A 221 -5.53 2.67 26.39
C ALA A 221 -5.49 3.35 25.00
N PRO A 222 -6.10 4.53 24.79
CA PRO A 222 -6.29 5.12 23.46
C PRO A 222 -4.98 5.58 22.76
N GLN A 223 -3.93 5.89 23.53
CA GLN A 223 -2.67 6.44 22.97
C GLN A 223 -1.67 5.38 22.52
N SER A 224 -1.70 4.16 23.10
CA SER A 224 -0.84 3.05 22.69
C SER A 224 -1.31 2.40 21.38
N VAL A 225 -2.61 2.43 21.10
CA VAL A 225 -3.21 1.79 19.92
C VAL A 225 -2.83 2.51 18.62
N SER A 226 -2.76 3.84 18.60
CA SER A 226 -2.38 4.58 17.40
C SER A 226 -0.95 4.30 16.95
N THR A 227 -0.01 4.18 17.89
CA THR A 227 1.39 3.83 17.61
C THR A 227 1.50 2.40 17.04
N LEU A 228 0.69 1.47 17.55
CA LEU A 228 0.68 0.08 17.08
C LEU A 228 0.05 -0.07 15.70
N THR A 229 -0.98 0.72 15.39
CA THR A 229 -1.64 0.73 14.07
C THR A 229 -0.68 1.19 12.97
N ASP A 230 0.16 2.19 13.24
CA ASP A 230 1.17 2.69 12.29
C ASP A 230 2.19 1.61 11.89
N LEU A 231 2.47 0.65 12.78
CA LEU A 231 3.40 -0.45 12.53
C LEU A 231 2.84 -1.55 11.62
N THR A 232 1.52 -1.67 11.47
CA THR A 232 0.88 -2.88 10.92
C THR A 232 0.26 -2.71 9.53
N LEU A 233 0.26 -1.51 8.91
CA LEU A 233 -0.44 -1.22 7.65
C LEU A 233 -1.94 -1.56 7.66
N ARG A 234 -2.57 -1.66 8.84
CA ARG A 234 -3.99 -2.07 8.96
C ARG A 234 -4.97 -1.12 8.27
N ASP A 235 -4.57 0.12 8.06
CA ASP A 235 -5.41 1.12 7.39
C ASP A 235 -5.40 0.99 5.87
N MET A 236 -4.50 0.20 5.30
CA MET A 236 -4.48 -0.11 3.87
C MET A 236 -5.30 -1.37 3.61
N GLY A 237 -6.05 -1.36 2.53
CA GLY A 237 -6.89 -2.48 2.13
C GLY A 237 -6.77 -2.75 0.63
N SER A 238 -7.35 -3.83 0.15
CA SER A 238 -7.54 -4.12 -1.27
C SER A 238 -8.45 -5.32 -1.44
N ASN A 239 -9.03 -5.48 -2.64
CA ASN A 239 -9.52 -6.77 -3.11
C ASN A 239 -8.80 -7.11 -4.43
N ALA A 240 -8.64 -8.38 -4.70
CA ALA A 240 -8.33 -8.88 -6.02
C ALA A 240 -8.97 -10.24 -6.22
N TRP A 241 -9.55 -10.46 -7.40
CA TRP A 241 -10.18 -11.70 -7.83
C TRP A 241 -9.50 -12.18 -9.09
N ALA A 242 -9.06 -13.42 -9.11
CA ALA A 242 -8.51 -14.09 -10.29
C ALA A 242 -9.36 -15.31 -10.57
N LEU A 243 -10.04 -15.31 -11.71
CA LEU A 243 -10.92 -16.38 -12.17
C LEU A 243 -10.25 -17.08 -13.35
N GLY A 244 -10.10 -18.39 -13.24
CA GLY A 244 -9.58 -19.24 -14.32
C GLY A 244 -10.68 -19.68 -15.28
N ASP A 245 -10.29 -20.48 -16.28
CA ASP A 245 -11.20 -20.96 -17.35
C ASP A 245 -12.35 -21.84 -16.86
N GLY A 246 -12.28 -22.36 -15.63
CA GLY A 246 -13.39 -23.08 -14.99
C GLY A 246 -14.47 -22.16 -14.41
N ARG A 247 -14.26 -20.84 -14.39
CA ARG A 247 -15.16 -19.87 -13.76
C ARG A 247 -15.51 -18.68 -14.67
N THR A 248 -15.14 -18.70 -15.93
CA THR A 248 -15.32 -17.58 -16.86
C THR A 248 -16.19 -17.95 -18.04
N GLU A 249 -16.99 -16.98 -18.52
CA GLU A 249 -17.74 -17.03 -19.76
C GLU A 249 -17.17 -16.00 -20.76
N GLY A 250 -16.96 -16.46 -22.01
CA GLY A 250 -16.46 -15.58 -23.08
C GLY A 250 -14.99 -15.14 -22.94
N ALA A 251 -14.27 -15.65 -21.95
CA ALA A 251 -12.86 -15.38 -21.73
C ALA A 251 -12.15 -16.62 -21.19
N ASN A 252 -10.83 -16.71 -21.42
CA ASN A 252 -9.99 -17.77 -20.86
C ASN A 252 -9.69 -17.53 -19.37
N SER A 253 -9.67 -16.27 -18.94
CA SER A 253 -9.53 -15.88 -17.52
C SER A 253 -9.95 -14.44 -17.31
N LEU A 254 -10.33 -14.09 -16.06
CA LEU A 254 -10.71 -12.75 -15.64
C LEU A 254 -9.93 -12.31 -14.39
N LEU A 255 -9.53 -11.04 -14.34
CA LEU A 255 -8.93 -10.43 -13.17
C LEU A 255 -9.74 -9.19 -12.76
N LEU A 256 -10.08 -9.09 -11.48
CA LEU A 256 -10.43 -7.81 -10.84
C LEU A 256 -9.25 -7.32 -10.01
N ALA A 257 -8.74 -6.15 -10.33
CA ALA A 257 -7.84 -5.38 -9.48
C ALA A 257 -8.63 -4.27 -8.78
N ASN A 258 -8.61 -4.25 -7.46
CA ASN A 258 -9.28 -3.22 -6.66
C ASN A 258 -8.45 -2.87 -5.43
N PRO A 259 -7.27 -2.24 -5.60
CA PRO A 259 -6.49 -1.74 -4.48
C PRO A 259 -7.20 -0.57 -3.81
N HIS A 260 -7.12 -0.51 -2.48
CA HIS A 260 -7.65 0.58 -1.66
C HIS A 260 -6.49 1.43 -1.16
N TYR A 261 -6.37 2.62 -1.72
CA TYR A 261 -5.27 3.54 -1.46
C TYR A 261 -5.80 4.97 -1.20
N PRO A 262 -4.95 5.88 -0.67
CA PRO A 262 -5.32 7.27 -0.49
C PRO A 262 -5.78 7.94 -1.80
N TRP A 263 -6.76 8.84 -1.69
CA TRP A 263 -7.23 9.65 -2.80
C TRP A 263 -6.43 10.95 -2.96
N TYR A 264 -5.54 11.23 -2.00
CA TYR A 264 -4.69 12.42 -1.91
C TYR A 264 -3.25 12.03 -1.62
N GLY A 265 -2.31 12.89 -1.97
CA GLY A 265 -0.91 12.78 -1.64
C GLY A 265 -0.09 11.80 -2.48
N ILE A 266 1.10 11.51 -2.01
CA ILE A 266 2.13 10.77 -2.75
C ILE A 266 1.85 9.26 -2.89
N ALA A 267 1.00 8.70 -2.03
CA ALA A 267 0.68 7.27 -2.05
C ALA A 267 -0.47 6.94 -3.01
N ARG A 268 -0.63 7.71 -4.08
CA ARG A 268 -1.57 7.46 -5.17
C ARG A 268 -0.91 6.70 -6.30
N PHE A 269 -1.72 6.01 -7.08
CA PHE A 269 -1.29 5.42 -8.35
C PHE A 269 -1.29 6.44 -9.48
N TRP A 270 -0.39 6.25 -10.42
CA TRP A 270 -0.34 6.91 -11.71
C TRP A 270 -0.34 5.87 -12.82
N GLU A 271 -1.22 6.03 -13.82
CA GLU A 271 -1.51 5.04 -14.84
C GLU A 271 -0.68 5.28 -16.11
N LYS A 272 -0.22 4.19 -16.74
CA LYS A 272 0.71 4.24 -17.85
C LYS A 272 0.76 2.95 -18.66
N HIS A 273 1.24 3.06 -19.89
CA HIS A 273 1.63 1.96 -20.76
C HIS A 273 3.10 2.15 -21.17
N LEU A 274 3.93 1.15 -20.94
CA LEU A 274 5.38 1.20 -21.15
C LEU A 274 5.80 0.17 -22.19
N THR A 275 6.47 0.60 -23.28
CA THR A 275 6.84 -0.25 -24.39
C THR A 275 8.31 -0.06 -24.81
N ILE A 276 9.08 -1.14 -24.76
CA ILE A 276 10.33 -1.29 -25.53
C ILE A 276 10.08 -2.40 -26.57
N PRO A 277 9.96 -2.07 -27.87
CA PRO A 277 9.54 -3.03 -28.87
C PRO A 277 10.33 -4.34 -28.84
N GLY A 278 9.64 -5.46 -28.69
CA GLY A 278 10.22 -6.79 -28.60
C GLY A 278 10.94 -7.15 -27.29
N VAL A 279 10.92 -6.25 -26.29
CA VAL A 279 11.59 -6.46 -24.99
C VAL A 279 10.64 -6.33 -23.82
N TYR A 280 9.79 -5.31 -23.81
CA TYR A 280 8.86 -4.99 -22.72
C TYR A 280 7.61 -4.34 -23.26
N ASP A 281 6.45 -4.78 -22.79
CA ASP A 281 5.16 -4.22 -23.19
C ASP A 281 4.16 -4.47 -22.06
N ALA A 282 3.98 -3.50 -21.16
CA ALA A 282 3.15 -3.66 -19.99
C ALA A 282 2.32 -2.40 -19.71
N TYR A 283 1.06 -2.61 -19.42
CA TYR A 283 0.09 -1.59 -19.01
C TYR A 283 -0.28 -1.73 -17.55
N GLY A 284 -0.46 -0.62 -16.84
CA GLY A 284 -0.96 -0.61 -15.49
C GLY A 284 -0.57 0.63 -14.71
N VAL A 285 -0.37 0.46 -13.41
CA VAL A 285 -0.07 1.56 -12.51
C VAL A 285 1.15 1.27 -11.63
N SER A 286 1.77 2.33 -11.13
CA SER A 286 2.66 2.30 -9.96
C SER A 286 2.37 3.49 -9.06
N LEU A 287 2.88 3.47 -7.83
CA LEU A 287 2.84 4.65 -6.96
C LEU A 287 3.61 5.80 -7.60
N ILE A 288 3.12 7.04 -7.39
CA ILE A 288 3.73 8.26 -7.94
C ILE A 288 5.24 8.29 -7.63
N GLY A 289 6.04 8.58 -8.67
CA GLY A 289 7.49 8.64 -8.57
C GLY A 289 8.21 7.27 -8.56
N THR A 290 7.47 6.17 -8.79
CA THR A 290 8.05 4.83 -8.89
C THR A 290 8.07 4.38 -10.34
N PRO A 291 9.24 4.06 -10.93
CA PRO A 291 9.35 3.53 -12.28
C PRO A 291 8.68 2.16 -12.43
N GLY A 292 8.18 1.87 -13.63
CA GLY A 292 7.65 0.57 -14.02
C GLY A 292 6.17 0.37 -13.68
N VAL A 293 5.67 -0.84 -13.95
CA VAL A 293 4.30 -1.26 -13.70
C VAL A 293 4.30 -2.18 -12.47
N SER A 294 3.71 -1.70 -11.37
CA SER A 294 3.59 -2.48 -10.13
C SER A 294 2.44 -3.48 -10.22
N LEU A 295 1.28 -3.06 -10.71
CA LEU A 295 0.13 -3.91 -10.98
C LEU A 295 -0.48 -3.53 -12.33
N GLY A 296 -0.95 -4.53 -13.06
CA GLY A 296 -1.41 -4.36 -14.42
C GLY A 296 -1.37 -5.65 -15.22
N PHE A 297 -1.01 -5.57 -16.50
CA PHE A 297 -0.96 -6.73 -17.39
C PHE A 297 -0.02 -6.51 -18.57
N ASN A 298 0.31 -7.61 -19.23
CA ASN A 298 0.90 -7.68 -20.57
C ASN A 298 0.02 -8.59 -21.46
N ALA A 299 0.48 -8.97 -22.64
CA ALA A 299 -0.30 -9.82 -23.56
C ALA A 299 -0.57 -11.24 -23.04
N HIS A 300 0.05 -11.68 -21.92
CA HIS A 300 0.07 -13.08 -21.47
C HIS A 300 -0.39 -13.27 -20.03
N VAL A 301 -0.14 -12.31 -19.16
CA VAL A 301 -0.44 -12.36 -17.73
C VAL A 301 -0.97 -11.03 -17.24
N GLY A 302 -1.92 -11.06 -16.31
CA GLY A 302 -2.41 -9.91 -15.57
C GLY A 302 -2.28 -10.14 -14.08
N TRP A 303 -1.95 -9.08 -13.32
CA TRP A 303 -1.75 -9.20 -11.87
C TRP A 303 -2.21 -7.98 -11.10
N SER A 304 -2.64 -8.25 -9.89
CA SER A 304 -2.95 -7.24 -8.89
C SER A 304 -2.27 -7.57 -7.58
N HIS A 305 -2.18 -6.58 -6.72
CA HIS A 305 -1.64 -6.74 -5.38
C HIS A 305 -2.68 -6.39 -4.31
N THR A 306 -2.62 -7.10 -3.19
CA THR A 306 -3.31 -6.74 -1.96
C THR A 306 -2.30 -6.65 -0.83
N VAL A 307 -2.55 -5.81 0.19
CA VAL A 307 -1.67 -5.76 1.36
C VAL A 307 -1.73 -7.12 2.07
N SER A 308 -0.55 -7.71 2.30
CA SER A 308 -0.41 -9.02 2.95
C SER A 308 -0.56 -8.92 4.47
N ASN A 309 -1.11 -9.97 5.08
CA ASN A 309 -1.16 -10.16 6.53
C ASN A 309 0.15 -10.71 7.12
N SER A 310 1.16 -11.01 6.28
CA SER A 310 2.44 -11.55 6.71
C SER A 310 3.19 -10.59 7.65
N LYS A 311 3.95 -11.17 8.57
CA LYS A 311 4.64 -10.47 9.67
C LYS A 311 6.08 -10.14 9.26
N ARG A 312 6.23 -9.23 8.31
CA ARG A 312 7.52 -8.72 7.83
C ARG A 312 8.30 -7.93 8.87
N THR A 313 7.57 -7.31 9.78
CA THR A 313 8.14 -6.56 10.92
C THR A 313 7.94 -7.37 12.18
N VAL A 314 9.02 -7.61 12.92
CA VAL A 314 8.99 -8.23 14.24
C VAL A 314 9.61 -7.31 15.26
N ILE A 315 9.17 -7.45 16.50
CA ILE A 315 9.63 -6.68 17.65
C ILE A 315 10.43 -7.62 18.56
N TYR A 316 11.57 -7.15 19.03
CA TYR A 316 12.40 -7.85 20.00
C TYR A 316 12.32 -7.17 21.35
N GLN A 317 11.88 -7.90 22.36
CA GLN A 317 11.93 -7.44 23.74
C GLN A 317 13.36 -7.62 24.28
N LEU A 318 13.98 -6.54 24.73
CA LEU A 318 15.34 -6.51 25.23
C LEU A 318 15.34 -6.21 26.73
N THR A 319 16.20 -6.88 27.48
CA THR A 319 16.47 -6.59 28.89
C THR A 319 17.77 -5.81 28.99
N LEU A 320 17.71 -4.57 29.48
CA LEU A 320 18.87 -3.70 29.68
C LEU A 320 19.61 -4.01 30.95
N HIS A 321 20.92 -3.76 30.95
CA HIS A 321 21.75 -3.87 32.15
C HIS A 321 21.45 -2.68 33.08
N GLN A 322 21.09 -2.96 34.33
CA GLN A 322 20.57 -1.93 35.23
C GLN A 322 21.57 -0.83 35.58
N SER A 323 22.85 -1.14 35.71
CA SER A 323 23.89 -0.13 36.00
C SER A 323 24.54 0.48 34.74
N ASP A 324 24.26 -0.07 33.56
CA ASP A 324 24.72 0.44 32.26
C ASP A 324 23.66 0.19 31.19
N PRO A 325 22.62 1.03 31.10
CA PRO A 325 21.50 0.82 30.16
C PRO A 325 21.89 0.84 28.67
N THR A 326 23.13 1.14 28.35
CA THR A 326 23.64 1.01 26.98
C THR A 326 23.94 -0.45 26.60
N ARG A 327 23.77 -1.41 27.53
CA ARG A 327 23.98 -2.83 27.30
C ARG A 327 22.69 -3.61 27.50
N TYR A 328 22.48 -4.61 26.64
CA TYR A 328 21.33 -5.50 26.71
C TYR A 328 21.75 -6.97 26.74
N ARG A 329 20.93 -7.81 27.32
CA ARG A 329 21.16 -9.26 27.43
C ARG A 329 21.08 -9.93 26.08
N TRP A 330 22.04 -10.83 25.78
CA TRP A 330 22.02 -11.72 24.62
C TRP A 330 22.82 -13.00 24.94
N GLY A 331 22.14 -14.14 24.88
CA GLY A 331 22.69 -15.40 25.33
C GLY A 331 23.14 -15.30 26.79
N ASP A 332 24.31 -15.85 27.09
CA ASP A 332 24.92 -15.77 28.41
C ASP A 332 25.69 -14.48 28.69
N GLY A 333 25.68 -13.54 27.73
CA GLY A 333 26.45 -12.32 27.81
C GLY A 333 25.63 -11.04 27.64
N TRP A 334 26.34 -9.96 27.36
CA TRP A 334 25.80 -8.62 27.13
C TRP A 334 26.33 -8.07 25.80
N ARG A 335 25.45 -7.49 25.01
CA ARG A 335 25.81 -6.68 23.82
C ARG A 335 25.63 -5.19 24.11
N THR A 336 26.35 -4.35 23.41
CA THR A 336 26.22 -2.88 23.51
C THR A 336 25.28 -2.36 22.44
N LEU A 337 24.36 -1.48 22.81
CA LEU A 337 23.56 -0.70 21.89
C LEU A 337 24.47 0.28 21.12
N THR A 338 24.13 0.55 19.89
CA THR A 338 24.71 1.65 19.10
C THR A 338 23.79 2.84 19.10
N SER A 339 24.34 4.03 18.92
CA SER A 339 23.54 5.24 18.77
C SER A 339 23.97 6.03 17.54
N VAL A 340 23.02 6.72 16.94
CA VAL A 340 23.25 7.69 15.87
C VAL A 340 22.62 9.01 16.30
N ASP A 341 23.43 10.07 16.32
CA ASP A 341 22.92 11.41 16.47
C ASP A 341 22.55 11.98 15.11
N VAL A 342 21.33 12.46 14.98
CA VAL A 342 20.81 13.07 13.77
C VAL A 342 20.39 14.50 14.03
N ASP A 343 20.82 15.40 13.19
CA ASP A 343 20.42 16.80 13.20
C ASP A 343 19.28 16.98 12.18
N VAL A 344 18.16 17.53 12.63
CA VAL A 344 16.99 17.80 11.81
C VAL A 344 16.64 19.27 11.87
N ASP A 345 16.55 19.90 10.73
CA ASP A 345 16.11 21.28 10.58
C ASP A 345 14.59 21.33 10.63
N VAL A 346 14.05 22.23 11.43
CA VAL A 346 12.61 22.36 11.69
C VAL A 346 12.20 23.81 11.49
N LEU A 347 11.28 24.05 10.58
CA LEU A 347 10.65 25.35 10.41
C LEU A 347 9.64 25.59 11.53
N SER A 348 9.79 26.73 12.23
CA SER A 348 8.85 27.19 13.26
C SER A 348 8.64 28.69 13.09
N GLU A 349 7.41 29.13 12.91
CA GLU A 349 6.98 30.52 12.76
C GLU A 349 7.66 31.34 11.64
N SER A 350 8.59 30.89 10.92
CA SER A 350 9.39 31.52 9.83
C SER A 350 10.89 31.40 10.04
N GLU A 351 11.34 30.76 11.11
CA GLU A 351 12.75 30.48 11.36
C GLU A 351 12.99 28.97 11.30
N VAL A 352 14.12 28.60 10.68
CA VAL A 352 14.59 27.21 10.69
C VAL A 352 15.57 27.06 11.84
N SER A 353 15.29 26.10 12.72
CA SER A 353 16.17 25.72 13.82
C SER A 353 16.57 24.26 13.73
N THR A 354 17.83 23.94 14.04
CA THR A 354 18.30 22.56 14.04
C THR A 354 18.06 21.92 15.40
N THR A 355 17.43 20.74 15.42
CA THR A 355 17.23 19.93 16.63
C THR A 355 18.04 18.64 16.52
N ARG A 356 18.72 18.26 17.62
CA ARG A 356 19.50 17.00 17.67
C ARG A 356 18.73 15.91 18.38
N HIS A 357 18.73 14.74 17.78
CA HIS A 357 18.06 13.54 18.29
C HIS A 357 19.00 12.34 18.28
N THR A 358 19.03 11.60 19.38
CA THR A 358 19.80 10.37 19.47
C THR A 358 18.87 9.17 19.27
N VAL A 359 19.14 8.36 18.25
CA VAL A 359 18.42 7.12 17.97
C VAL A 359 19.29 5.93 18.38
N TRP A 360 18.78 5.11 19.28
CA TRP A 360 19.44 3.91 19.75
C TRP A 360 19.05 2.69 18.95
N SER A 361 19.98 1.78 18.74
CA SER A 361 19.77 0.53 18.00
C SER A 361 20.46 -0.65 18.67
N SER A 362 19.80 -1.79 18.65
CA SER A 362 20.40 -3.10 18.89
C SER A 362 20.83 -3.74 17.58
N HIS A 363 21.38 -4.95 17.62
CA HIS A 363 21.65 -5.73 16.40
C HIS A 363 20.37 -6.21 15.70
N HIS A 364 19.22 -6.14 16.36
CA HIS A 364 17.93 -6.40 15.74
C HIS A 364 17.37 -5.20 14.97
N GLY A 365 17.82 -3.99 15.28
CA GLY A 365 17.36 -2.75 14.68
C GLY A 365 17.15 -1.64 15.70
N PRO A 366 16.52 -0.51 15.29
CA PRO A 366 16.29 0.63 16.15
C PRO A 366 15.35 0.31 17.32
N LEU A 367 15.58 0.98 18.46
CA LEU A 367 14.68 0.93 19.60
C LEU A 367 13.39 1.67 19.28
N ILE A 368 12.29 1.19 19.83
CA ILE A 368 10.96 1.80 19.74
C ILE A 368 10.33 1.96 21.13
N ALA A 369 9.55 3.01 21.30
CA ALA A 369 8.71 3.19 22.47
C ALA A 369 7.36 2.48 22.26
N LEU A 370 6.98 1.60 23.16
CA LEU A 370 5.69 0.92 23.20
C LEU A 370 5.04 1.15 24.59
N PRO A 371 4.43 2.33 24.81
CA PRO A 371 3.83 2.66 26.11
C PRO A 371 2.70 1.69 26.46
N GLY A 372 2.65 1.27 27.73
CA GLY A 372 1.63 0.35 28.26
C GLY A 372 1.88 -1.14 28.00
N ILE A 373 2.98 -1.52 27.31
CA ILE A 373 3.34 -2.93 27.12
C ILE A 373 4.15 -3.46 28.32
N THR A 374 4.93 -2.61 28.98
CA THR A 374 5.69 -2.95 30.19
C THR A 374 5.77 -1.76 31.13
N ASP A 375 5.80 -2.02 32.43
CA ASP A 375 6.08 -1.02 33.47
C ASP A 375 7.56 -1.04 33.92
N ASP A 376 8.33 -2.03 33.48
CA ASP A 376 9.76 -2.11 33.78
C ASP A 376 10.56 -1.21 32.83
N PRO A 377 11.22 -0.15 33.32
CA PRO A 377 11.99 0.77 32.48
C PRO A 377 13.26 0.15 31.87
N PHE A 378 13.72 -1.01 32.36
CA PHE A 378 14.86 -1.75 31.81
C PHE A 378 14.45 -2.81 30.77
N THR A 379 13.16 -2.92 30.50
CA THR A 379 12.62 -3.67 29.37
C THR A 379 12.32 -2.69 28.24
N VAL A 380 13.03 -2.81 27.14
CA VAL A 380 12.86 -1.98 25.94
C VAL A 380 12.61 -2.84 24.71
N PHE A 381 12.16 -2.22 23.64
CA PHE A 381 11.81 -2.94 22.43
C PHE A 381 12.65 -2.46 21.25
N ALA A 382 13.08 -3.38 20.40
CA ALA A 382 13.70 -3.09 19.10
C ALA A 382 12.83 -3.61 17.97
N ILE A 383 12.80 -2.91 16.86
CA ILE A 383 12.01 -3.29 15.68
C ILE A 383 12.94 -3.75 14.55
N ARG A 384 12.56 -4.85 13.88
CA ARG A 384 13.28 -5.36 12.70
C ARG A 384 12.33 -5.53 11.53
N ASP A 385 12.72 -5.01 10.36
CA ASP A 385 11.97 -5.10 9.12
C ASP A 385 12.72 -5.98 8.12
N ALA A 386 12.04 -7.00 7.58
CA ALA A 386 12.59 -7.91 6.60
C ALA A 386 12.91 -7.24 5.25
N ASN A 387 12.39 -6.04 5.04
CA ASN A 387 12.66 -5.24 3.83
C ASN A 387 13.88 -4.31 3.96
N THR A 388 14.56 -4.31 5.10
CA THR A 388 15.70 -3.38 5.31
C THR A 388 16.72 -3.49 4.18
N ASP A 389 17.04 -4.70 3.73
CA ASP A 389 18.01 -4.97 2.66
C ASP A 389 17.37 -5.55 1.39
N ASN A 390 16.08 -5.28 1.17
CA ASN A 390 15.37 -5.72 -0.03
C ASN A 390 15.59 -4.74 -1.18
N LEU A 391 16.48 -5.11 -2.11
CA LEU A 391 16.86 -4.31 -3.28
C LEU A 391 16.24 -4.84 -4.60
N HIS A 392 15.41 -5.89 -4.55
CA HIS A 392 15.05 -6.67 -5.73
C HIS A 392 13.62 -6.44 -6.27
N VAL A 393 12.82 -5.61 -5.62
CA VAL A 393 11.37 -5.42 -5.97
C VAL A 393 11.20 -4.89 -7.39
N MET A 394 12.01 -3.91 -7.82
CA MET A 394 11.92 -3.37 -9.19
C MET A 394 12.27 -4.43 -10.25
N GLY A 395 13.33 -5.21 -10.02
CA GLY A 395 13.70 -6.32 -10.89
C GLY A 395 12.62 -7.40 -10.95
N GLN A 396 11.91 -7.63 -9.84
CA GLN A 396 10.78 -8.56 -9.81
C GLN A 396 9.60 -8.03 -10.63
N TRP A 397 9.18 -6.76 -10.47
CA TRP A 397 8.10 -6.19 -11.29
C TRP A 397 8.46 -6.13 -12.77
N GLN A 398 9.72 -5.79 -13.12
CA GLN A 398 10.20 -5.85 -14.51
C GLN A 398 10.03 -7.26 -15.08
N ALA A 399 10.49 -8.28 -14.36
CA ALA A 399 10.39 -9.67 -14.80
C ALA A 399 8.95 -10.18 -14.88
N MET A 400 8.07 -9.73 -13.96
CA MET A 400 6.63 -10.02 -14.04
C MET A 400 6.03 -9.42 -15.30
N GLY A 401 6.36 -8.17 -15.65
CA GLY A 401 5.91 -7.50 -16.88
C GLY A 401 6.46 -8.11 -18.16
N GLN A 402 7.53 -8.91 -18.09
CA GLN A 402 8.12 -9.64 -19.23
C GLN A 402 7.62 -11.09 -19.34
N ALA A 403 6.86 -11.61 -18.35
CA ALA A 403 6.43 -13.00 -18.32
C ALA A 403 5.56 -13.37 -19.51
N GLN A 404 5.81 -14.54 -20.12
CA GLN A 404 5.09 -15.07 -21.29
C GLN A 404 3.98 -16.05 -20.91
N GLY A 405 3.72 -16.22 -19.62
CA GLY A 405 2.70 -17.11 -19.06
C GLY A 405 2.86 -17.25 -17.56
N MET A 406 1.96 -18.07 -16.94
CA MET A 406 1.94 -18.22 -15.49
C MET A 406 3.23 -18.85 -14.95
N ASP A 407 3.89 -19.74 -15.68
CA ASP A 407 5.11 -20.37 -15.20
C ASP A 407 6.27 -19.38 -15.13
N ASP A 408 6.46 -18.54 -16.15
CA ASP A 408 7.46 -17.46 -16.14
C ASP A 408 7.16 -16.45 -15.02
N PHE A 409 5.87 -16.16 -14.82
CA PHE A 409 5.41 -15.25 -13.78
C PHE A 409 5.73 -15.78 -12.37
N ILE A 410 5.45 -17.05 -12.10
CA ILE A 410 5.81 -17.69 -10.82
C ILE A 410 7.34 -17.78 -10.67
N ASP A 411 8.05 -18.01 -11.75
CA ASP A 411 9.52 -18.05 -11.77
C ASP A 411 10.14 -16.67 -11.46
N ALA A 412 9.53 -15.56 -11.90
CA ALA A 412 9.94 -14.23 -11.47
C ALA A 412 9.81 -14.06 -9.94
N HIS A 413 8.70 -14.54 -9.36
CA HIS A 413 8.52 -14.55 -7.91
C HIS A 413 9.56 -15.41 -7.19
N ARG A 414 9.90 -16.58 -7.71
CA ARG A 414 10.91 -17.48 -7.14
C ARG A 414 12.31 -16.87 -7.22
N ARG A 415 12.66 -16.31 -8.36
CA ARG A 415 14.01 -15.76 -8.63
C ARG A 415 14.37 -14.57 -7.76
N PHE A 416 13.42 -13.64 -7.57
CA PHE A 416 13.66 -12.43 -6.80
C PHE A 416 13.21 -12.52 -5.34
N ASN A 417 12.11 -13.21 -5.09
CA ASN A 417 11.54 -13.42 -3.74
C ASN A 417 11.40 -12.13 -2.90
N ALA A 418 10.97 -11.04 -3.52
CA ALA A 418 11.20 -9.68 -3.03
C ALA A 418 9.94 -8.83 -2.85
N MET A 419 8.73 -9.39 -3.01
CA MET A 419 7.51 -8.57 -2.75
C MET A 419 7.55 -8.05 -1.33
N PRO A 420 7.43 -6.73 -1.10
CA PRO A 420 7.81 -6.18 0.20
C PRO A 420 6.77 -6.43 1.30
N TRP A 421 5.49 -6.22 1.00
CA TRP A 421 4.38 -6.27 1.95
C TRP A 421 3.04 -6.55 1.26
N ILE A 422 3.08 -7.23 0.12
CA ILE A 422 1.93 -7.44 -0.75
C ILE A 422 1.79 -8.89 -1.18
N ASN A 423 0.55 -9.37 -1.24
CA ASN A 423 0.15 -10.55 -1.98
C ASN A 423 0.11 -10.23 -3.47
N THR A 424 0.27 -11.23 -4.30
CA THR A 424 0.03 -11.16 -5.73
C THR A 424 -1.11 -12.10 -6.11
N ILE A 425 -2.09 -11.58 -6.83
CA ILE A 425 -3.21 -12.32 -7.39
C ILE A 425 -3.13 -12.15 -8.90
N ALA A 426 -3.07 -13.24 -9.65
CA ALA A 426 -2.74 -13.19 -11.07
C ALA A 426 -3.60 -14.16 -11.89
N VAL A 427 -3.79 -13.82 -13.17
CA VAL A 427 -4.36 -14.68 -14.20
C VAL A 427 -3.43 -14.76 -15.39
N SER A 428 -3.59 -15.82 -16.19
CA SER A 428 -2.87 -15.93 -17.46
C SER A 428 -3.83 -16.21 -18.60
N ARG A 429 -3.44 -15.84 -19.81
CA ARG A 429 -4.15 -16.17 -21.04
C ARG A 429 -4.39 -17.67 -21.21
N GLY A 430 -3.60 -18.53 -20.54
CA GLY A 430 -3.77 -19.99 -20.50
C GLY A 430 -4.84 -20.48 -19.52
N GLY A 431 -5.68 -19.61 -18.96
CA GLY A 431 -6.79 -19.99 -18.10
C GLY A 431 -6.43 -20.35 -16.66
N ARG A 432 -5.21 -20.03 -16.20
CA ARG A 432 -4.78 -20.28 -14.81
C ARG A 432 -4.94 -19.01 -13.96
N ALA A 433 -5.41 -19.21 -12.73
CA ALA A 433 -5.43 -18.22 -11.66
C ALA A 433 -4.40 -18.59 -10.58
N ALA A 434 -3.76 -17.60 -9.97
CA ALA A 434 -2.77 -17.83 -8.92
C ALA A 434 -2.87 -16.78 -7.81
N TYR A 435 -2.70 -17.23 -6.57
CA TYR A 435 -2.44 -16.42 -5.39
C TYR A 435 -1.03 -16.72 -4.87
N ILE A 436 -0.24 -15.69 -4.64
CA ILE A 436 1.14 -15.81 -4.16
C ILE A 436 1.35 -14.80 -3.03
N ASP A 437 1.70 -15.27 -1.83
CA ASP A 437 2.21 -14.39 -0.77
C ASP A 437 3.71 -14.59 -0.62
N ASN A 438 4.49 -13.95 -1.46
CA ASN A 438 5.93 -13.90 -1.28
C ASN A 438 6.43 -12.59 -0.68
N SER A 439 5.59 -11.96 0.17
CA SER A 439 6.03 -10.87 1.05
C SER A 439 7.25 -11.29 1.85
N THR A 440 8.20 -10.39 1.97
CA THR A 440 9.41 -10.68 2.75
C THR A 440 9.07 -10.93 4.22
N VAL A 441 9.46 -12.09 4.72
CA VAL A 441 9.26 -12.53 6.10
C VAL A 441 10.59 -13.03 6.64
N GLY A 442 10.95 -12.62 7.86
CA GLY A 442 12.21 -13.04 8.49
C GLY A 442 12.26 -14.55 8.75
N ALA A 443 13.37 -15.19 8.42
CA ALA A 443 13.55 -16.62 8.56
C ALA A 443 13.89 -16.99 10.01
N LEU A 444 12.90 -17.51 10.74
CA LEU A 444 13.08 -18.10 12.08
C LEU A 444 13.27 -19.61 12.00
N THR A 445 13.90 -20.20 13.03
CA THR A 445 13.92 -21.65 13.16
C THR A 445 12.55 -22.18 13.60
N PRO A 446 12.21 -23.43 13.29
CA PRO A 446 10.99 -24.06 13.79
C PRO A 446 10.89 -24.04 15.32
N GLU A 447 12.02 -24.17 16.01
CA GLU A 447 12.11 -24.14 17.48
C GLU A 447 11.77 -22.75 18.02
N ALA A 448 12.30 -21.68 17.40
CA ALA A 448 11.99 -20.29 17.76
C ALA A 448 10.50 -19.98 17.55
N ILE A 449 9.92 -20.45 16.45
CA ILE A 449 8.49 -20.32 16.16
C ILE A 449 7.66 -21.05 17.20
N ALA A 450 8.01 -22.29 17.55
CA ALA A 450 7.30 -23.09 18.54
C ALA A 450 7.36 -22.45 19.94
N ASP A 451 8.53 -21.93 20.33
CA ASP A 451 8.71 -21.23 21.62
C ASP A 451 7.84 -19.95 21.67
N TRP A 452 7.87 -19.15 20.59
CA TRP A 452 7.03 -17.96 20.50
C TRP A 452 5.54 -18.30 20.54
N GLN A 453 5.08 -19.33 19.81
CA GLN A 453 3.68 -19.78 19.83
C GLN A 453 3.26 -20.28 21.22
N ALA A 454 4.14 -20.95 21.94
CA ALA A 454 3.88 -21.37 23.31
C ALA A 454 3.66 -20.16 24.24
N ARG A 455 4.46 -19.10 24.08
CA ARG A 455 4.29 -17.85 24.83
C ARG A 455 2.99 -17.13 24.46
N VAL A 456 2.67 -17.02 23.17
CA VAL A 456 1.39 -16.46 22.72
C VAL A 456 0.20 -17.21 23.30
N SER A 457 0.29 -18.54 23.39
CA SER A 457 -0.79 -19.37 23.94
C SER A 457 -0.92 -19.25 25.47
N ALA A 458 0.18 -18.96 26.17
CA ALA A 458 0.22 -18.88 27.62
C ALA A 458 -0.08 -17.49 28.18
N ASP A 459 0.13 -16.42 27.40
CA ASP A 459 -0.02 -15.03 27.81
C ASP A 459 -1.13 -14.32 26.99
N PRO A 460 -2.27 -13.95 27.61
CA PRO A 460 -3.35 -13.22 26.93
C PRO A 460 -2.91 -11.90 26.28
N ARG A 461 -1.87 -11.22 26.80
CA ARG A 461 -1.30 -10.02 26.17
C ARG A 461 -0.63 -10.34 24.85
N GLN A 462 0.22 -11.39 24.84
CA GLN A 462 0.88 -11.83 23.60
C GLN A 462 -0.15 -12.28 22.57
N GLN A 463 -1.22 -12.93 23.02
CA GLN A 463 -2.34 -13.32 22.17
C GLN A 463 -3.04 -12.10 21.56
N PHE A 464 -3.37 -11.08 22.38
CA PHE A 464 -3.95 -9.82 21.90
C PHE A 464 -3.01 -9.11 20.93
N LEU A 465 -1.72 -8.98 21.24
CA LEU A 465 -0.74 -8.34 20.38
C LEU A 465 -0.62 -9.04 19.02
N TYR A 466 -0.68 -10.36 18.99
CA TYR A 466 -0.60 -11.12 17.74
C TYR A 466 -1.91 -11.13 16.96
N LEU A 467 -3.02 -11.54 17.58
CA LEU A 467 -4.30 -11.75 16.89
C LEU A 467 -5.00 -10.42 16.58
N ASP A 468 -5.03 -9.51 17.57
CA ASP A 468 -5.77 -8.26 17.47
C ASP A 468 -4.90 -7.13 16.87
N GLN A 469 -3.61 -7.06 17.23
CA GLN A 469 -2.72 -6.00 16.76
C GLN A 469 -1.80 -6.44 15.60
N GLY A 470 -1.72 -7.74 15.31
CA GLY A 470 -0.88 -8.26 14.21
C GLY A 470 0.63 -8.21 14.49
N LEU A 471 1.04 -8.01 15.74
CA LEU A 471 2.42 -7.87 16.14
C LEU A 471 3.01 -9.21 16.60
N VAL A 472 4.27 -9.44 16.24
CA VAL A 472 5.08 -10.56 16.73
C VAL A 472 6.14 -10.00 17.66
N ILE A 473 6.14 -10.42 18.94
CA ILE A 473 7.16 -10.03 19.90
C ILE A 473 8.01 -11.25 20.25
N LEU A 474 9.29 -11.17 19.91
CA LEU A 474 10.31 -12.19 20.17
C LEU A 474 11.16 -11.82 21.39
N ASP A 475 11.78 -12.80 21.99
CA ASP A 475 12.74 -12.60 23.07
C ASP A 475 14.12 -12.26 22.49
N GLY A 476 14.53 -11.02 22.63
CA GLY A 476 15.79 -10.51 22.08
C GLY A 476 17.03 -10.90 22.90
N ALA A 477 16.84 -11.58 24.04
CA ALA A 477 17.95 -12.18 24.78
C ALA A 477 18.37 -13.54 24.21
N ARG A 478 17.57 -14.15 23.35
CA ARG A 478 17.75 -15.51 22.82
C ARG A 478 18.39 -15.50 21.45
N PRO A 479 19.62 -16.05 21.28
CA PRO A 479 20.29 -16.15 19.98
C PRO A 479 19.54 -17.00 18.94
N ASP A 480 18.74 -17.99 19.38
CA ASP A 480 17.94 -18.83 18.51
C ASP A 480 16.68 -18.13 17.95
N HIS A 481 16.33 -16.95 18.49
CA HIS A 481 15.31 -16.05 17.93
C HIS A 481 15.87 -15.08 16.88
N ASP A 482 17.17 -15.06 16.64
CA ASP A 482 17.76 -14.29 15.54
C ASP A 482 17.34 -14.89 14.19
N TRP A 483 17.17 -14.03 13.18
CA TRP A 483 16.92 -14.50 11.83
C TRP A 483 18.15 -15.20 11.26
N ARG A 484 17.94 -16.30 10.59
CA ARG A 484 18.99 -17.12 9.99
C ARG A 484 19.20 -16.81 8.52
N ASP A 485 20.37 -17.05 8.01
CA ASP A 485 20.66 -17.03 6.59
C ASP A 485 19.94 -18.19 5.87
N THR A 486 19.44 -17.93 4.68
CA THR A 486 18.73 -18.89 3.83
C THR A 486 19.22 -18.78 2.38
N SER A 487 18.58 -19.52 1.46
CA SER A 487 18.79 -19.41 0.03
C SER A 487 18.03 -18.23 -0.61
N SER A 488 17.26 -17.45 0.17
CA SER A 488 16.51 -16.31 -0.35
C SER A 488 17.46 -15.23 -0.87
N PRO A 489 17.21 -14.62 -2.03
CA PRO A 489 17.95 -13.46 -2.52
C PRO A 489 17.87 -12.24 -1.58
N VAL A 490 16.77 -12.08 -0.85
CA VAL A 490 16.66 -11.06 0.20
C VAL A 490 17.24 -11.66 1.48
N PRO A 491 18.27 -11.05 2.09
CA PRO A 491 18.99 -11.62 3.22
C PRO A 491 18.09 -11.96 4.40
N GLN A 492 18.31 -13.11 5.01
CA GLN A 492 17.66 -13.56 6.25
C GLN A 492 16.12 -13.64 6.18
N THR A 493 15.57 -13.85 4.98
CA THR A 493 14.14 -14.06 4.76
C THR A 493 13.85 -15.50 4.37
N GLU A 494 12.58 -15.93 4.57
CA GLU A 494 12.14 -17.27 4.16
C GLU A 494 12.30 -17.47 2.66
N PRO A 495 12.76 -18.66 2.20
CA PRO A 495 12.86 -18.97 0.77
C PRO A 495 11.48 -19.14 0.14
N PHE A 496 11.39 -18.99 -1.19
CA PHE A 496 10.13 -19.01 -1.93
C PHE A 496 9.34 -20.32 -1.73
N GLU A 497 10.01 -21.44 -1.63
CA GLU A 497 9.39 -22.76 -1.49
C GLU A 497 8.61 -22.97 -0.17
N GLN A 498 8.80 -22.07 0.81
CA GLN A 498 8.09 -22.10 2.08
C GLN A 498 6.97 -21.06 2.14
N ARG A 499 6.69 -20.38 1.05
CA ARG A 499 5.69 -19.32 0.96
C ARG A 499 4.35 -19.82 0.43
N PRO A 500 3.24 -19.14 0.74
CA PRO A 500 1.94 -19.49 0.17
C PRO A 500 1.92 -19.30 -1.35
N LEU A 501 1.68 -20.39 -2.08
CA LEU A 501 1.37 -20.41 -3.50
C LEU A 501 0.14 -21.30 -3.70
N ILE A 502 -0.92 -20.74 -4.28
CA ILE A 502 -2.17 -21.45 -4.56
C ILE A 502 -2.52 -21.19 -6.02
N GLU A 503 -2.69 -22.24 -6.78
CA GLU A 503 -3.10 -22.18 -8.18
C GLU A 503 -4.48 -22.81 -8.34
N SER A 504 -5.31 -22.27 -9.23
CA SER A 504 -6.66 -22.75 -9.50
C SER A 504 -7.03 -22.53 -10.96
N ARG A 505 -7.96 -23.35 -11.46
CA ARG A 505 -8.70 -23.09 -12.70
C ARG A 505 -10.11 -22.58 -12.42
N ASP A 506 -10.55 -22.66 -11.18
CA ASP A 506 -11.80 -22.03 -10.73
C ASP A 506 -11.49 -20.56 -10.37
N TYR A 507 -11.28 -20.24 -9.10
CA TYR A 507 -10.86 -18.88 -8.72
C TYR A 507 -9.97 -18.88 -7.49
N VAL A 508 -9.18 -17.83 -7.37
CA VAL A 508 -8.52 -17.40 -6.13
C VAL A 508 -8.79 -15.93 -5.89
N PHE A 509 -8.79 -15.54 -4.63
CA PHE A 509 -9.02 -14.15 -4.26
C PHE A 509 -8.24 -13.76 -3.01
N ASN A 510 -8.13 -12.46 -2.76
CA ASN A 510 -7.69 -11.94 -1.47
C ASN A 510 -8.35 -10.61 -1.15
N ALA A 511 -8.68 -10.42 0.12
CA ALA A 511 -9.21 -9.21 0.71
C ALA A 511 -8.48 -8.86 2.03
N ASN A 512 -7.16 -9.00 2.02
CA ASN A 512 -6.17 -8.69 3.07
C ASN A 512 -6.13 -9.63 4.28
N ASP A 513 -7.01 -10.58 4.43
CA ASP A 513 -6.81 -11.66 5.39
C ASP A 513 -5.68 -12.59 4.93
N SER A 514 -5.17 -13.44 5.82
CA SER A 514 -4.11 -14.38 5.48
C SER A 514 -4.52 -15.37 4.38
N TYR A 515 -3.55 -15.96 3.74
CA TYR A 515 -3.65 -16.88 2.60
C TYR A 515 -4.63 -18.06 2.76
N TRP A 516 -5.02 -18.41 3.99
CA TRP A 516 -5.72 -19.65 4.33
C TRP A 516 -6.96 -19.96 3.47
N LEU A 517 -7.80 -18.97 3.20
CA LEU A 517 -9.04 -19.10 2.43
C LEU A 517 -8.98 -18.36 1.07
N SER A 518 -7.79 -18.17 0.51
CA SER A 518 -7.67 -17.55 -0.82
C SER A 518 -8.21 -18.44 -1.95
N ASP A 519 -8.31 -19.76 -1.73
CA ASP A 519 -9.19 -20.70 -2.42
C ASP A 519 -10.11 -21.33 -1.37
N PRO A 520 -11.37 -20.88 -1.27
CA PRO A 520 -12.28 -21.38 -0.24
C PRO A 520 -12.68 -22.85 -0.42
N ALA A 521 -12.65 -23.37 -1.65
CA ALA A 521 -12.96 -24.76 -1.94
C ALA A 521 -11.82 -25.68 -1.49
N ASN A 522 -10.58 -25.19 -1.50
CA ASN A 522 -9.38 -25.93 -1.12
C ASN A 522 -8.54 -25.11 -0.12
N PRO A 523 -8.98 -24.98 1.14
CA PRO A 523 -8.27 -24.20 2.15
C PRO A 523 -6.80 -24.62 2.27
N ALA A 524 -5.90 -23.65 2.24
CA ALA A 524 -4.46 -23.92 2.28
C ALA A 524 -4.02 -24.53 3.61
N ALA A 525 -3.06 -25.45 3.55
CA ALA A 525 -2.42 -25.98 4.74
C ALA A 525 -1.69 -24.87 5.53
N ALA A 526 -1.58 -25.04 6.86
CA ALA A 526 -0.88 -24.11 7.69
C ALA A 526 0.63 -24.09 7.35
N LEU A 527 1.15 -22.90 7.10
CA LEU A 527 2.57 -22.60 6.94
C LEU A 527 3.10 -21.90 8.22
N SER A 528 4.28 -21.26 8.13
CA SER A 528 4.76 -20.44 9.23
C SER A 528 3.69 -19.42 9.67
N PRO A 529 3.43 -19.24 10.97
CA PRO A 529 2.46 -18.26 11.48
C PRO A 529 2.86 -16.82 11.15
N LEU A 530 4.09 -16.59 10.70
CA LEU A 530 4.54 -15.30 10.20
C LEU A 530 3.85 -14.91 8.88
N TYR A 531 3.25 -15.86 8.12
CA TYR A 531 2.37 -15.55 6.97
C TYR A 531 0.93 -15.20 7.38
N GLY A 532 0.69 -15.07 8.65
CA GLY A 532 -0.61 -14.78 9.24
C GLY A 532 -1.36 -16.02 9.74
N PRO A 533 -2.41 -15.81 10.56
CA PRO A 533 -3.10 -16.90 11.23
C PRO A 533 -3.99 -17.67 10.24
N THR A 534 -4.03 -18.99 10.43
CA THR A 534 -5.04 -19.90 9.86
C THR A 534 -6.06 -20.27 10.94
N HIS A 535 -7.22 -20.81 10.54
CA HIS A 535 -8.29 -21.22 11.45
C HIS A 535 -8.72 -20.10 12.43
N SER A 536 -8.68 -18.87 11.95
CA SER A 536 -9.05 -17.66 12.68
C SER A 536 -10.19 -16.92 11.97
N PRO A 537 -10.93 -16.04 12.67
CA PRO A 537 -12.01 -15.27 12.06
C PRO A 537 -11.55 -14.51 10.80
N ARG A 538 -12.40 -14.49 9.80
CA ARG A 538 -12.19 -13.68 8.58
C ARG A 538 -12.98 -12.39 8.70
N SER A 539 -12.43 -11.31 8.16
CA SER A 539 -13.16 -10.05 8.07
C SER A 539 -14.48 -10.22 7.31
N VAL A 540 -15.48 -9.46 7.69
CA VAL A 540 -16.78 -9.49 6.98
C VAL A 540 -16.61 -9.12 5.50
N ARG A 541 -15.60 -8.32 5.14
CA ARG A 541 -15.26 -8.01 3.74
C ARG A 541 -14.67 -9.23 3.01
N THR A 542 -13.78 -9.99 3.63
CA THR A 542 -13.28 -11.25 3.05
C THR A 542 -14.42 -12.24 2.84
N ARG A 543 -15.30 -12.39 3.82
CA ARG A 543 -16.50 -13.26 3.69
C ARG A 543 -17.42 -12.77 2.58
N MET A 544 -17.62 -11.46 2.44
CA MET A 544 -18.41 -10.90 1.33
C MET A 544 -17.79 -11.20 -0.04
N ASN A 545 -16.46 -11.09 -0.20
CA ASN A 545 -15.81 -11.45 -1.46
C ASN A 545 -16.05 -12.93 -1.82
N VAL A 546 -16.06 -13.84 -0.83
CA VAL A 546 -16.45 -15.26 -1.09
C VAL A 546 -17.92 -15.36 -1.50
N GLU A 547 -18.82 -14.66 -0.78
CA GLU A 547 -20.24 -14.66 -1.11
C GLU A 547 -20.52 -14.14 -2.53
N LEU A 548 -19.75 -13.18 -3.01
CA LEU A 548 -19.90 -12.65 -4.38
C LEU A 548 -19.41 -13.65 -5.44
N LEU A 549 -18.38 -14.47 -5.14
CA LEU A 549 -17.69 -15.31 -6.10
C LEU A 549 -18.18 -16.78 -6.12
N LYS A 550 -18.83 -17.28 -5.05
CA LYS A 550 -19.23 -18.67 -4.98
C LYS A 550 -20.38 -19.00 -5.97
N PRO A 551 -20.43 -20.24 -6.51
CA PRO A 551 -21.42 -20.61 -7.52
C PRO A 551 -22.87 -20.46 -7.07
N ASP A 552 -23.16 -20.79 -5.80
CA ASP A 552 -24.48 -20.76 -5.18
C ASP A 552 -24.74 -19.47 -4.41
N SER A 553 -24.16 -18.36 -4.89
CA SER A 553 -24.26 -17.06 -4.25
C SER A 553 -25.70 -16.59 -4.15
N PRO A 554 -26.16 -16.15 -2.95
CA PRO A 554 -27.48 -15.53 -2.80
C PRO A 554 -27.59 -14.19 -3.54
N PHE A 555 -26.48 -13.62 -3.99
CA PHE A 555 -26.44 -12.38 -4.75
C PHE A 555 -26.61 -12.60 -6.26
N GLY A 556 -26.33 -13.81 -6.78
CA GLY A 556 -26.63 -14.23 -8.15
C GLY A 556 -25.88 -13.46 -9.25
N TYR A 557 -24.71 -12.89 -8.96
CA TYR A 557 -23.98 -12.11 -9.95
C TYR A 557 -23.39 -12.93 -11.10
N ALA A 558 -23.08 -14.20 -10.87
CA ALA A 558 -22.61 -15.14 -11.89
C ALA A 558 -23.73 -15.79 -12.75
N GLY A 559 -24.97 -15.29 -12.64
CA GLY A 559 -26.08 -15.85 -13.37
C GLY A 559 -26.44 -17.30 -12.97
N ASP A 560 -27.22 -17.97 -13.85
CA ASP A 560 -27.69 -19.36 -13.63
C ASP A 560 -26.62 -20.40 -13.98
N ASP A 561 -25.62 -20.03 -14.77
CA ASP A 561 -24.53 -20.91 -15.20
C ASP A 561 -23.34 -20.94 -14.24
N ALA A 562 -23.35 -20.05 -13.25
CA ALA A 562 -22.29 -19.88 -12.26
C ALA A 562 -20.91 -19.49 -12.84
N LEU A 563 -20.88 -18.95 -14.06
CA LEU A 563 -19.71 -18.39 -14.72
C LEU A 563 -19.74 -16.84 -14.65
N PHE A 564 -18.61 -16.22 -14.86
CA PHE A 564 -18.51 -14.77 -14.87
C PHE A 564 -18.08 -14.24 -16.23
N SER A 565 -18.82 -13.30 -16.76
CA SER A 565 -18.37 -12.34 -17.75
C SER A 565 -17.70 -11.15 -17.06
N MET A 566 -16.96 -10.34 -17.80
CA MET A 566 -16.34 -9.11 -17.28
C MET A 566 -17.39 -8.14 -16.69
N ALA A 567 -18.52 -7.98 -17.34
CA ALA A 567 -19.62 -7.12 -16.88
C ALA A 567 -20.24 -7.59 -15.55
N GLU A 568 -20.32 -8.90 -15.33
CA GLU A 568 -20.83 -9.47 -14.07
C GLU A 568 -19.84 -9.27 -12.93
N VAL A 569 -18.52 -9.38 -13.18
CA VAL A 569 -17.47 -9.02 -12.21
C VAL A 569 -17.58 -7.54 -11.80
N GLN A 570 -17.77 -6.65 -12.76
CA GLN A 570 -17.97 -5.21 -12.53
C GLN A 570 -19.24 -4.94 -11.72
N THR A 571 -20.33 -5.61 -12.06
CA THR A 571 -21.61 -5.48 -11.36
C THR A 571 -21.52 -6.01 -9.93
N ALA A 572 -20.82 -7.12 -9.71
CA ALA A 572 -20.61 -7.70 -8.39
C ALA A 572 -19.83 -6.74 -7.46
N LEU A 573 -18.78 -6.08 -7.98
CA LEU A 573 -18.02 -5.09 -7.21
C LEU A 573 -18.89 -3.87 -6.85
N PHE A 574 -19.60 -3.31 -7.83
CA PHE A 574 -20.38 -2.07 -7.67
C PHE A 574 -21.83 -2.28 -7.20
N GLY A 575 -22.21 -3.53 -6.89
CA GLY A 575 -23.47 -3.82 -6.20
C GLY A 575 -23.53 -3.19 -4.82
N ASN A 576 -22.36 -3.04 -4.16
CA ASN A 576 -22.21 -2.44 -2.83
C ASN A 576 -23.08 -3.12 -1.75
N ASP A 577 -23.28 -4.42 -1.89
CA ASP A 577 -24.05 -5.21 -0.93
C ASP A 577 -23.31 -5.36 0.40
N SER A 578 -24.03 -5.25 1.51
CA SER A 578 -23.49 -5.33 2.86
C SER A 578 -23.75 -6.70 3.48
N LEU A 579 -22.69 -7.48 3.70
CA LEU A 579 -22.81 -8.75 4.41
C LEU A 579 -23.21 -8.54 5.88
N THR A 580 -22.71 -7.52 6.53
CA THR A 580 -23.03 -7.22 7.92
C THR A 580 -24.53 -6.91 8.07
N ALA A 581 -25.12 -6.20 7.10
CA ALA A 581 -26.56 -5.98 7.09
C ALA A 581 -27.35 -7.28 6.87
N GLN A 582 -26.85 -8.16 6.00
CA GLN A 582 -27.50 -9.48 5.80
C GLN A 582 -27.51 -10.31 7.09
N LEU A 583 -26.40 -10.27 7.84
CA LEU A 583 -26.21 -11.08 9.06
C LEU A 583 -26.99 -10.55 10.27
N LEU A 584 -27.24 -9.23 10.37
CA LEU A 584 -27.69 -8.62 11.64
C LEU A 584 -29.05 -7.91 11.53
N LEU A 585 -29.39 -7.36 10.37
CA LEU A 585 -30.58 -6.53 10.23
C LEU A 585 -31.89 -7.29 10.46
N PRO A 586 -32.09 -8.54 10.05
CA PRO A 586 -33.33 -9.29 10.30
C PRO A 586 -33.65 -9.37 11.78
N GLU A 587 -32.69 -9.67 12.63
CA GLU A 587 -32.87 -9.80 14.07
C GLU A 587 -33.03 -8.43 14.77
N LEU A 588 -32.31 -7.41 14.30
CA LEU A 588 -32.51 -6.04 14.77
C LEU A 588 -33.93 -5.57 14.50
N LEU A 589 -34.49 -5.83 13.32
CA LEU A 589 -35.88 -5.48 12.97
C LEU A 589 -36.91 -6.25 13.78
N ALA A 590 -36.65 -7.54 14.05
CA ALA A 590 -37.50 -8.33 14.95
C ALA A 590 -37.52 -7.75 16.37
N ALA A 591 -36.35 -7.36 16.89
CA ALA A 591 -36.23 -6.68 18.19
C ALA A 591 -36.96 -5.32 18.22
N CYS A 592 -36.94 -4.57 17.11
CA CYS A 592 -37.70 -3.33 16.95
C CYS A 592 -39.20 -3.50 17.13
N ALA A 593 -39.75 -4.59 16.57
CA ALA A 593 -41.20 -4.86 16.64
C ALA A 593 -41.68 -5.07 18.09
N ASP A 594 -40.83 -5.70 18.91
CA ASP A 594 -41.15 -6.03 20.30
C ASP A 594 -41.01 -4.84 21.26
N ARG A 595 -40.06 -3.95 21.04
CA ARG A 595 -39.68 -2.91 21.99
C ARG A 595 -39.23 -1.61 21.33
N PRO A 596 -40.12 -0.86 20.71
CA PRO A 596 -39.80 0.30 19.88
C PRO A 596 -39.37 1.56 20.66
N VAL A 597 -39.38 1.56 21.98
CA VAL A 597 -39.05 2.75 22.79
C VAL A 597 -37.84 2.48 23.68
N ARG A 598 -36.91 3.43 23.70
CA ARG A 598 -35.69 3.39 24.50
C ARG A 598 -35.49 4.69 25.27
N ALA A 599 -35.12 4.55 26.55
CA ALA A 599 -34.72 5.66 27.39
C ALA A 599 -33.18 5.76 27.37
N LEU A 600 -32.67 6.85 26.87
CA LEU A 600 -31.26 7.27 27.06
C LEU A 600 -31.17 8.13 28.34
N SER A 601 -29.97 8.44 28.76
CA SER A 601 -29.74 9.28 29.96
C SER A 601 -30.33 10.67 29.82
N THR A 602 -30.44 11.19 28.61
CA THR A 602 -30.89 12.56 28.32
C THR A 602 -32.28 12.65 27.74
N GLU A 603 -32.77 11.59 27.07
CA GLU A 603 -34.03 11.61 26.36
C GLU A 603 -34.62 10.21 26.16
N THR A 604 -35.88 10.14 25.73
CA THR A 604 -36.53 8.89 25.32
C THR A 604 -36.75 8.90 23.82
N ILE A 605 -36.22 7.88 23.15
CA ILE A 605 -36.28 7.72 21.70
C ILE A 605 -37.37 6.71 21.31
N ASP A 606 -38.26 7.12 20.41
CA ASP A 606 -39.16 6.19 19.69
C ASP A 606 -38.47 5.70 18.42
N LEU A 607 -38.10 4.42 18.40
CA LEU A 607 -37.40 3.78 17.30
C LEU A 607 -38.29 3.41 16.10
N LYS A 608 -39.60 3.63 16.18
CA LYS A 608 -40.52 3.18 15.12
C LYS A 608 -40.12 3.72 13.73
N THR A 609 -39.77 5.01 13.67
CA THR A 609 -39.34 5.62 12.40
C THR A 609 -38.01 5.05 11.92
N ALA A 610 -37.03 4.88 12.79
CA ALA A 610 -35.72 4.31 12.50
C ALA A 610 -35.84 2.86 11.98
N CYS A 611 -36.61 2.03 12.71
CA CYS A 611 -36.87 0.65 12.31
C CYS A 611 -37.63 0.59 10.97
N GLY A 612 -38.55 1.53 10.72
CA GLY A 612 -39.24 1.66 9.43
C GLY A 612 -38.34 2.06 8.28
N ALA A 613 -37.34 2.92 8.51
CA ALA A 613 -36.32 3.28 7.54
C ALA A 613 -35.41 2.07 7.21
N LEU A 614 -34.90 1.39 8.23
CA LEU A 614 -34.08 0.18 8.08
C LEU A 614 -34.82 -0.98 7.41
N ALA A 615 -36.10 -1.14 7.67
CA ALA A 615 -36.93 -2.18 7.04
C ALA A 615 -37.12 -1.97 5.53
N LYS A 616 -37.06 -0.74 5.07
CA LYS A 616 -37.21 -0.36 3.66
C LYS A 616 -35.85 -0.28 2.93
N TRP A 617 -34.75 -0.29 3.67
CA TRP A 617 -33.42 -0.15 3.11
C TRP A 617 -33.04 -1.39 2.28
N ASP A 618 -32.40 -1.15 1.13
CA ASP A 618 -31.96 -2.17 0.18
C ASP A 618 -30.74 -2.98 0.65
N ARG A 619 -30.19 -2.70 1.83
CA ARG A 619 -28.96 -3.29 2.42
C ARG A 619 -27.72 -3.07 1.58
N ARG A 620 -27.74 -2.00 0.77
CA ARG A 620 -26.64 -1.57 -0.08
C ARG A 620 -26.12 -0.22 0.35
N PHE A 621 -24.89 0.07 -0.09
CA PHE A 621 -24.25 1.37 0.14
C PHE A 621 -24.05 2.10 -1.21
N ASN A 622 -25.12 2.19 -1.99
CA ASN A 622 -25.17 3.04 -3.16
C ASN A 622 -25.46 4.50 -2.76
N ALA A 623 -25.13 5.44 -3.64
CA ALA A 623 -25.35 6.86 -3.33
C ALA A 623 -26.81 7.19 -3.03
N ASP A 624 -27.75 6.49 -3.63
CA ASP A 624 -29.20 6.62 -3.45
C ASP A 624 -29.77 5.71 -2.35
N SER A 625 -28.99 4.82 -1.74
CA SER A 625 -29.43 3.91 -0.67
C SER A 625 -29.87 4.68 0.57
N ARG A 626 -31.13 4.42 1.01
CA ARG A 626 -31.77 5.09 2.14
C ARG A 626 -31.84 4.18 3.36
N GLY A 627 -31.23 4.59 4.46
CA GLY A 627 -31.03 3.78 5.67
C GLY A 627 -29.57 3.37 5.89
N ALA A 628 -28.71 3.50 4.89
CA ALA A 628 -27.29 3.18 4.98
C ALA A 628 -26.55 4.03 6.04
N VAL A 629 -26.85 5.33 6.12
CA VAL A 629 -26.30 6.25 7.15
C VAL A 629 -26.69 5.78 8.54
N LEU A 630 -27.96 5.52 8.77
CA LEU A 630 -28.46 5.04 10.07
C LEU A 630 -27.84 3.71 10.48
N PHE A 631 -27.72 2.76 9.54
CA PHE A 631 -27.09 1.48 9.82
C PHE A 631 -25.61 1.63 10.15
N ARG A 632 -24.88 2.48 9.43
CA ARG A 632 -23.48 2.81 9.73
C ARG A 632 -23.31 3.36 11.12
N GLU A 633 -24.09 4.39 11.48
CA GLU A 633 -24.00 4.99 12.81
C GLU A 633 -24.41 4.02 13.93
N TRP A 634 -25.36 3.12 13.68
CA TRP A 634 -25.65 2.03 14.59
C TRP A 634 -24.47 1.08 14.77
N LEU A 635 -23.84 0.64 13.67
CA LEU A 635 -22.78 -0.34 13.69
C LEU A 635 -21.49 0.21 14.34
N THR A 636 -21.22 1.50 14.19
CA THR A 636 -20.04 2.17 14.79
C THR A 636 -20.14 2.30 16.31
N ARG A 637 -21.32 2.07 16.91
CA ARG A 637 -21.49 2.01 18.37
C ARG A 637 -20.90 0.75 19.02
N TYR A 638 -20.54 -0.24 18.24
CA TYR A 638 -19.79 -1.39 18.72
C TYR A 638 -18.27 -1.15 18.54
N PRO A 639 -17.41 -1.74 19.40
CA PRO A 639 -15.98 -1.68 19.17
C PRO A 639 -15.57 -2.15 17.76
N TYR A 640 -14.55 -1.55 17.17
CA TYR A 640 -14.16 -1.80 15.78
C TYR A 640 -13.95 -3.30 15.49
N ASN A 641 -13.34 -4.03 16.39
CA ASN A 641 -13.01 -5.43 16.21
C ASN A 641 -14.19 -6.40 16.38
N GLU A 642 -15.37 -5.92 16.84
CA GLU A 642 -16.54 -6.79 17.04
C GLU A 642 -17.09 -7.37 15.75
N THR A 643 -17.02 -6.66 14.63
CA THR A 643 -17.40 -7.20 13.31
C THR A 643 -16.44 -8.28 12.80
N TYR A 644 -15.31 -8.43 13.46
CA TYR A 644 -14.25 -9.38 13.14
C TYR A 644 -14.18 -10.51 14.19
N LEU A 645 -14.12 -10.17 15.48
CA LEU A 645 -13.97 -11.13 16.57
C LEU A 645 -15.30 -11.64 17.13
N GLY A 646 -16.38 -10.86 16.98
CA GLY A 646 -17.73 -11.27 17.32
C GLY A 646 -18.00 -11.51 18.79
N ARG A 647 -17.33 -10.81 19.70
CA ARG A 647 -17.46 -11.04 21.14
C ARG A 647 -18.76 -10.47 21.74
N GLU A 648 -19.13 -9.26 21.32
CA GLU A 648 -20.32 -8.54 21.81
C GLU A 648 -21.44 -8.44 20.79
N LEU A 649 -21.08 -8.43 19.50
CA LEU A 649 -22.02 -8.22 18.40
C LEU A 649 -22.73 -9.50 17.97
N PHE A 650 -22.01 -10.62 17.84
CA PHE A 650 -22.54 -11.85 17.29
C PHE A 650 -22.96 -12.87 18.33
N ALA A 651 -24.12 -13.50 18.13
CA ALA A 651 -24.66 -14.56 18.95
C ALA A 651 -23.90 -15.88 18.80
N LEU A 652 -23.57 -16.24 17.57
CA LEU A 652 -22.76 -17.41 17.25
C LEU A 652 -21.29 -16.99 17.14
N PRO A 653 -20.42 -17.53 18.01
CA PRO A 653 -18.99 -17.25 17.92
C PRO A 653 -18.38 -17.89 16.68
N PHE A 654 -17.16 -17.45 16.36
CA PHE A 654 -16.40 -18.05 15.28
C PHE A 654 -16.20 -19.56 15.49
N ASN A 655 -16.44 -20.34 14.43
CA ASN A 655 -16.21 -21.78 14.35
C ASN A 655 -15.22 -22.08 13.21
N PRO A 656 -14.02 -22.60 13.49
CA PRO A 656 -13.05 -22.91 12.44
C PRO A 656 -13.52 -23.94 11.41
N ALA A 657 -14.55 -24.74 11.73
CA ALA A 657 -15.16 -25.69 10.79
C ALA A 657 -16.16 -25.01 9.83
N GLU A 658 -16.60 -23.82 10.18
CA GLU A 658 -17.57 -23.01 9.41
C GLU A 658 -17.09 -21.55 9.29
N PRO A 659 -15.89 -21.34 8.75
CA PRO A 659 -15.21 -20.03 8.84
C PRO A 659 -15.87 -18.92 8.02
N LEU A 660 -16.67 -19.29 7.02
CA LEU A 660 -17.35 -18.36 6.12
C LEU A 660 -18.74 -17.96 6.61
N THR A 661 -19.37 -18.79 7.43
CA THR A 661 -20.72 -18.55 7.95
C THR A 661 -20.73 -18.03 9.39
N THR A 662 -19.59 -18.14 10.09
CA THR A 662 -19.44 -17.67 11.48
C THR A 662 -18.33 -16.61 11.60
N PRO A 663 -18.47 -15.65 12.56
CA PRO A 663 -19.56 -15.43 13.51
C PRO A 663 -20.85 -14.93 12.84
N ALA A 664 -22.02 -15.10 13.47
CA ALA A 664 -23.32 -14.73 12.91
C ALA A 664 -24.37 -14.46 13.99
N GLY A 665 -25.51 -13.88 13.58
CA GLY A 665 -26.65 -13.58 14.42
C GLY A 665 -26.41 -12.44 15.42
N LEU A 666 -27.42 -11.73 15.81
CA LEU A 666 -27.34 -10.61 16.76
C LEU A 666 -27.36 -11.13 18.20
N LYS A 667 -26.32 -10.85 18.99
CA LYS A 667 -26.16 -11.43 20.32
C LYS A 667 -27.17 -10.93 21.36
N ASP A 668 -27.35 -9.61 21.44
CA ASP A 668 -28.23 -8.98 22.46
C ASP A 668 -29.11 -7.91 21.84
N ALA A 669 -30.37 -8.27 21.71
CA ALA A 669 -31.38 -7.39 21.16
C ALA A 669 -31.57 -6.10 21.99
N LYS A 670 -31.39 -6.15 23.32
CA LYS A 670 -31.53 -4.95 24.16
C LYS A 670 -30.42 -3.97 23.88
N THR A 671 -29.18 -4.42 23.95
CA THR A 671 -27.99 -3.61 23.65
C THR A 671 -28.05 -3.05 22.23
N ALA A 672 -28.45 -3.86 21.25
CA ALA A 672 -28.59 -3.42 19.86
C ALA A 672 -29.63 -2.27 19.70
N LEU A 673 -30.76 -2.34 20.41
CA LEU A 673 -31.74 -1.26 20.37
C LEU A 673 -31.29 -0.02 21.16
N ASP A 674 -30.53 -0.19 22.25
CA ASP A 674 -29.96 0.94 22.99
C ASP A 674 -28.95 1.69 22.06
N LYS A 675 -28.06 0.96 21.36
CA LYS A 675 -27.15 1.53 20.38
C LYS A 675 -27.85 2.15 19.15
N LEU A 676 -29.01 1.59 18.75
CA LEU A 676 -29.83 2.22 17.70
C LEU A 676 -30.41 3.54 18.17
N ALA A 677 -30.83 3.63 19.43
CA ALA A 677 -31.32 4.88 19.99
C ALA A 677 -30.23 5.95 20.07
N GLU A 678 -28.99 5.59 20.42
CA GLU A 678 -27.85 6.49 20.40
C GLU A 678 -27.57 6.99 18.97
N ALA A 679 -27.61 6.12 17.97
CA ALA A 679 -27.45 6.51 16.57
C ALA A 679 -28.55 7.47 16.09
N VAL A 680 -29.80 7.21 16.47
CA VAL A 680 -30.93 8.09 16.17
C VAL A 680 -30.76 9.46 16.83
N ALA A 681 -30.36 9.50 18.11
CA ALA A 681 -30.08 10.75 18.82
C ALA A 681 -28.98 11.57 18.13
N LEU A 682 -27.86 10.91 17.71
CA LEU A 682 -26.80 11.56 16.94
C LEU A 682 -27.34 12.16 15.64
N MET A 683 -28.07 11.38 14.83
CA MET A 683 -28.61 11.86 13.57
C MET A 683 -29.57 13.03 13.75
N HIS A 684 -30.43 12.99 14.79
CA HIS A 684 -31.27 14.12 15.14
C HIS A 684 -30.47 15.37 15.54
N GLN A 685 -29.42 15.20 16.35
CA GLN A 685 -28.50 16.29 16.70
C GLN A 685 -27.80 16.88 15.48
N ALA A 686 -27.41 16.02 14.53
CA ALA A 686 -26.78 16.43 13.27
C ALA A 686 -27.79 17.01 12.25
N GLY A 687 -29.10 16.96 12.53
CA GLY A 687 -30.12 17.39 11.57
C GLY A 687 -30.26 16.48 10.36
N ILE A 688 -29.82 15.21 10.43
CA ILE A 688 -29.81 14.25 9.35
C ILE A 688 -31.07 13.38 9.40
N PRO A 689 -31.91 13.34 8.34
CA PRO A 689 -33.06 12.45 8.26
C PRO A 689 -32.64 10.97 8.33
N LEU A 690 -33.41 10.14 9.04
CA LEU A 690 -33.08 8.72 9.26
C LEU A 690 -33.10 7.89 7.96
N ASP A 691 -33.81 8.37 6.93
CA ASP A 691 -33.90 7.77 5.60
C ASP A 691 -33.21 8.60 4.52
N THR A 692 -32.21 9.41 4.90
CA THR A 692 -31.40 10.19 3.94
C THR A 692 -30.66 9.27 2.98
N PRO A 693 -30.49 9.66 1.71
CA PRO A 693 -29.59 8.95 0.78
C PRO A 693 -28.13 9.05 1.22
N LEU A 694 -27.36 7.98 1.09
CA LEU A 694 -25.94 7.94 1.48
C LEU A 694 -25.12 9.06 0.81
N GLY A 695 -25.33 9.28 -0.48
CA GLY A 695 -24.54 10.25 -1.28
C GLY A 695 -24.78 11.71 -0.91
N GLU A 696 -25.82 12.03 -0.12
CA GLU A 696 -25.97 13.37 0.46
C GLU A 696 -24.94 13.63 1.57
N HIS A 697 -24.34 12.57 2.13
CA HIS A 697 -23.39 12.66 3.22
C HIS A 697 -22.03 12.05 2.91
N GLN A 698 -21.92 11.02 2.07
CA GLN A 698 -20.64 10.42 1.69
C GLN A 698 -20.07 11.08 0.42
N ARG A 699 -18.96 11.77 0.57
CA ARG A 699 -18.47 12.73 -0.43
C ARG A 699 -16.98 12.55 -0.73
N GLY A 700 -16.63 12.56 -2.03
CA GLY A 700 -15.29 12.77 -2.51
C GLY A 700 -15.09 14.24 -2.92
N HIS A 701 -13.99 14.83 -2.53
CA HIS A 701 -13.68 16.21 -2.83
C HIS A 701 -12.58 16.31 -3.89
N ARG A 702 -12.84 17.10 -4.93
CA ARG A 702 -11.84 17.46 -5.95
C ARG A 702 -11.88 18.97 -6.14
N MET A 703 -11.00 19.70 -5.44
CA MET A 703 -11.07 21.17 -5.34
C MET A 703 -12.44 21.63 -4.81
N ASN A 704 -13.07 22.52 -5.57
CA ASN A 704 -14.39 23.05 -5.28
C ASN A 704 -15.55 22.14 -5.73
N LYS A 705 -15.23 20.98 -6.35
CA LYS A 705 -16.22 20.00 -6.77
C LYS A 705 -16.42 18.93 -5.69
N ILE A 706 -17.65 18.58 -5.47
CA ILE A 706 -18.06 17.56 -4.52
C ILE A 706 -18.81 16.47 -5.28
N PHE A 707 -18.35 15.23 -5.14
CA PHE A 707 -18.95 14.07 -5.77
C PHE A 707 -19.61 13.19 -4.72
N PRO A 708 -20.90 12.82 -4.86
CA PRO A 708 -21.46 11.71 -4.11
C PRO A 708 -20.65 10.44 -4.38
N VAL A 709 -20.30 9.72 -3.33
CA VAL A 709 -19.49 8.51 -3.44
C VAL A 709 -20.27 7.32 -2.90
N HIS A 710 -20.28 6.21 -3.66
CA HIS A 710 -20.84 4.94 -3.26
C HIS A 710 -19.78 4.01 -2.68
N GLY A 711 -20.19 2.92 -2.02
CA GLY A 711 -19.31 2.00 -1.30
C GLY A 711 -19.38 2.22 0.21
N GLY A 712 -18.76 1.34 0.96
CA GLY A 712 -18.86 1.34 2.41
C GLY A 712 -17.54 1.17 3.14
N ASN A 713 -17.55 1.28 4.46
CA ASN A 713 -16.38 1.10 5.29
C ASN A 713 -16.11 -0.38 5.62
N ARG A 714 -15.06 -0.64 6.37
CA ARG A 714 -14.62 -2.01 6.70
C ARG A 714 -15.61 -2.80 7.54
N ARG A 715 -16.43 -2.13 8.38
CA ARG A 715 -17.39 -2.76 9.29
C ARG A 715 -18.62 -3.30 8.56
N GLU A 716 -18.94 -2.69 7.42
CA GLU A 716 -20.15 -2.97 6.65
C GLU A 716 -20.04 -4.22 5.79
N GLY A 717 -18.82 -4.75 5.62
CA GLY A 717 -18.58 -5.97 4.86
C GLY A 717 -18.89 -5.80 3.37
N ILE A 718 -18.38 -4.75 2.75
CA ILE A 718 -18.57 -4.38 1.35
C ILE A 718 -17.24 -4.55 0.60
N ALA A 719 -17.27 -5.07 -0.62
CA ALA A 719 -16.08 -5.20 -1.45
C ALA A 719 -15.53 -3.82 -1.86
N ASN A 720 -16.36 -2.94 -2.38
CA ASN A 720 -16.00 -1.58 -2.76
C ASN A 720 -15.82 -0.69 -1.51
N LEU A 721 -14.59 -0.68 -0.99
CA LEU A 721 -14.26 0.00 0.26
C LEU A 721 -14.12 1.51 0.07
N GLN A 722 -14.71 2.27 1.01
CA GLN A 722 -14.49 3.70 1.18
C GLN A 722 -14.25 4.02 2.65
N VAL A 723 -13.21 4.80 2.92
CA VAL A 723 -12.86 5.25 4.28
C VAL A 723 -12.93 6.77 4.32
N SER A 724 -13.69 7.27 5.26
CA SER A 724 -13.80 8.69 5.55
C SER A 724 -13.08 9.02 6.86
N THR A 725 -12.56 10.23 6.95
CA THR A 725 -11.91 10.75 8.15
C THR A 725 -12.06 12.26 8.23
N THR A 726 -11.99 12.80 9.44
CA THR A 726 -11.78 14.23 9.66
C THR A 726 -10.28 14.59 9.58
N ARG A 727 -9.41 13.59 9.63
CA ARG A 727 -7.96 13.82 9.57
C ARG A 727 -7.56 14.15 8.15
N ASP A 728 -6.90 15.26 7.97
CA ASP A 728 -6.18 15.56 6.74
C ASP A 728 -5.08 14.50 6.54
N SER A 729 -5.22 13.71 5.49
CA SER A 729 -4.24 12.66 5.17
C SER A 729 -2.97 13.26 4.56
N ASN A 730 -3.02 14.48 4.03
CA ASN A 730 -1.87 15.18 3.49
C ASN A 730 -2.04 16.70 3.58
N PRO A 731 -1.54 17.35 4.65
CA PRO A 731 -1.67 18.77 4.87
C PRO A 731 -0.92 19.64 3.85
N THR A 732 -0.11 19.05 2.98
CA THR A 732 0.70 19.76 2.00
C THR A 732 0.08 19.79 0.61
N GLU A 733 -0.95 19.03 0.34
CA GLU A 733 -1.64 19.02 -0.94
C GLU A 733 -2.63 20.19 -1.01
N THR A 734 -2.36 21.14 -1.87
CA THR A 734 -3.29 22.20 -2.19
C THR A 734 -3.90 21.91 -3.57
N PRO A 735 -5.19 21.92 -3.69
CA PRO A 735 -6.20 22.24 -2.70
C PRO A 735 -6.50 21.05 -1.80
N VAL A 736 -6.28 21.30 -0.57
CA VAL A 736 -6.57 20.35 0.47
C VAL A 736 -8.07 20.26 0.66
N PHE A 737 -8.53 19.05 0.88
CA PHE A 737 -9.80 18.81 1.53
C PHE A 737 -9.80 19.56 2.89
N THR A 738 -10.57 20.64 2.95
CA THR A 738 -10.85 21.32 4.22
C THR A 738 -12.08 20.69 4.86
N GLY A 739 -11.93 19.45 5.37
CA GLY A 739 -12.97 18.84 6.19
C GLY A 739 -13.04 19.47 7.56
N SER A 740 -14.18 19.34 8.22
CA SER A 740 -14.25 19.63 9.65
C SER A 740 -13.30 18.70 10.39
N ASP A 741 -12.44 19.25 11.22
CA ASP A 741 -11.57 18.48 12.13
C ASP A 741 -12.35 17.82 13.28
N THR A 742 -13.67 18.06 13.36
CA THR A 742 -14.52 17.66 14.47
C THR A 742 -15.51 16.61 14.01
N PHE A 743 -15.52 15.48 14.69
CA PHE A 743 -16.56 14.49 14.54
C PHE A 743 -17.87 15.00 15.19
N MET A 744 -18.99 14.62 14.60
CA MET A 744 -20.30 14.86 15.19
C MET A 744 -20.50 13.95 16.40
N GLY A 745 -20.68 14.55 17.57
CA GLY A 745 -20.86 13.78 18.80
C GLY A 745 -19.79 12.73 19.03
N ASP A 746 -20.17 11.48 19.11
CA ASP A 746 -19.31 10.30 19.29
C ASP A 746 -19.19 9.43 18.03
N SER A 747 -19.53 9.96 16.84
CA SER A 747 -19.30 9.27 15.59
C SER A 747 -17.79 9.08 15.31
N GLU A 748 -17.44 7.95 14.75
CA GLU A 748 -16.06 7.66 14.35
C GLU A 748 -15.67 8.25 12.97
N SER A 749 -16.67 8.68 12.17
CA SER A 749 -16.42 9.07 10.78
C SER A 749 -17.29 10.19 10.24
N LEU A 750 -18.44 10.46 10.86
CA LEU A 750 -19.35 11.55 10.49
C LEU A 750 -18.80 12.88 11.04
N SER A 751 -18.50 13.81 10.17
CA SER A 751 -18.15 15.19 10.51
C SER A 751 -19.32 16.13 10.22
N GLU A 752 -19.18 17.42 10.59
CA GLU A 752 -20.14 18.47 10.22
C GLU A 752 -20.37 18.59 8.72
N THR A 753 -19.38 18.19 7.91
CA THR A 753 -19.47 18.21 6.45
C THR A 753 -19.83 16.85 5.84
N GLY A 754 -20.11 15.85 6.66
CA GLY A 754 -20.44 14.48 6.24
C GLY A 754 -19.30 13.50 6.36
N TYR A 755 -19.38 12.39 5.62
CA TYR A 755 -18.31 11.39 5.49
C TYR A 755 -17.40 11.79 4.34
N ASN A 756 -16.25 12.36 4.66
CA ASN A 756 -15.33 12.85 3.66
C ASN A 756 -14.35 11.72 3.27
N VAL A 757 -14.53 11.17 2.08
CA VAL A 757 -13.75 10.05 1.58
C VAL A 757 -12.33 10.51 1.26
N VAL A 758 -11.36 9.86 1.88
CA VAL A 758 -9.92 10.15 1.71
C VAL A 758 -9.13 8.94 1.26
N HIS A 759 -9.74 7.76 1.30
CA HIS A 759 -9.09 6.48 1.02
C HIS A 759 -10.14 5.47 0.58
N GLY A 760 -9.77 4.53 -0.29
CA GLY A 760 -10.66 3.47 -0.74
C GLY A 760 -10.29 2.95 -2.10
N SER A 761 -11.29 2.40 -2.82
CA SER A 761 -11.13 1.96 -4.21
C SER A 761 -10.45 3.06 -5.02
N SER A 762 -9.30 2.73 -5.61
CA SER A 762 -8.39 3.70 -6.22
C SER A 762 -8.17 3.42 -7.71
N PHE A 763 -7.29 2.53 -8.10
CA PHE A 763 -7.21 2.00 -9.46
C PHE A 763 -8.03 0.72 -9.54
N ILE A 764 -9.17 0.77 -10.19
CA ILE A 764 -10.04 -0.38 -10.35
C ILE A 764 -9.92 -0.83 -11.81
N MET A 765 -9.55 -2.10 -12.02
CA MET A 765 -9.38 -2.66 -13.35
C MET A 765 -10.05 -4.04 -13.42
N THR A 766 -10.79 -4.27 -14.49
CA THR A 766 -11.18 -5.61 -14.94
C THR A 766 -10.42 -5.94 -16.21
N LEU A 767 -9.90 -7.17 -16.27
CA LEU A 767 -9.14 -7.69 -17.40
C LEU A 767 -9.68 -9.05 -17.78
N ALA A 768 -9.99 -9.25 -19.06
CA ALA A 768 -10.31 -10.52 -19.67
C ALA A 768 -9.21 -10.94 -20.65
N PHE A 769 -8.74 -12.17 -20.57
CA PHE A 769 -7.94 -12.75 -21.64
C PHE A 769 -8.86 -13.53 -22.56
N THR A 770 -9.04 -13.04 -23.77
CA THR A 770 -9.77 -13.72 -24.85
C THR A 770 -8.80 -14.41 -25.82
N ASP A 771 -9.33 -15.13 -26.79
CA ASP A 771 -8.52 -15.72 -27.88
C ASP A 771 -7.83 -14.64 -28.72
N GLU A 772 -8.43 -13.45 -28.81
CA GLU A 772 -7.92 -12.31 -29.58
C GLU A 772 -6.84 -11.52 -28.79
N GLY A 773 -6.86 -11.58 -27.47
CA GLY A 773 -5.88 -10.87 -26.63
C GLY A 773 -6.46 -10.38 -25.32
N PRO A 774 -5.75 -9.49 -24.61
CA PRO A 774 -6.28 -8.85 -23.43
C PRO A 774 -7.32 -7.78 -23.78
N GLU A 775 -8.47 -7.84 -23.12
CA GLU A 775 -9.50 -6.80 -23.10
C GLU A 775 -9.61 -6.30 -21.66
N ALA A 776 -9.54 -5.00 -21.45
CA ALA A 776 -9.55 -4.45 -20.10
C ALA A 776 -10.29 -3.12 -20.02
N GLU A 777 -10.93 -2.91 -18.87
CA GLU A 777 -11.58 -1.65 -18.51
C GLU A 777 -11.12 -1.19 -17.12
N ALA A 778 -11.05 0.13 -16.92
CA ALA A 778 -10.60 0.66 -15.65
C ALA A 778 -11.28 1.97 -15.24
N ILE A 779 -11.08 2.32 -13.96
CA ILE A 779 -11.38 3.64 -13.39
C ILE A 779 -10.25 3.96 -12.40
N LEU A 780 -9.62 5.13 -12.57
CA LEU A 780 -8.75 5.72 -11.56
C LEU A 780 -9.56 6.74 -10.75
N SER A 781 -10.06 6.35 -9.57
CA SER A 781 -11.11 7.08 -8.83
C SER A 781 -10.85 8.56 -8.58
N TYR A 782 -9.59 8.94 -8.53
CA TYR A 782 -9.15 10.32 -8.29
C TYR A 782 -8.52 10.97 -9.55
N SER A 783 -8.65 10.31 -10.72
CA SER A 783 -8.10 10.76 -12.00
C SER A 783 -6.57 10.80 -12.09
N GLN A 784 -6.05 11.11 -13.26
CA GLN A 784 -4.63 10.95 -13.59
C GLN A 784 -3.77 12.10 -13.05
N SER A 785 -4.26 13.33 -13.12
CA SER A 785 -3.49 14.51 -12.79
C SER A 785 -3.66 14.98 -11.33
N GLY A 786 -2.58 15.45 -10.73
CA GLY A 786 -2.56 16.20 -9.49
C GLY A 786 -2.67 17.72 -9.68
N ASN A 787 -2.69 18.19 -10.93
CA ASN A 787 -2.84 19.61 -11.26
C ASN A 787 -4.33 19.95 -11.42
N PRO A 788 -4.88 20.86 -10.58
CA PRO A 788 -6.29 21.25 -10.64
C PRO A 788 -6.75 21.88 -11.96
N ASP A 789 -5.84 22.44 -12.72
CA ASP A 789 -6.12 23.09 -13.99
C ASP A 789 -6.12 22.11 -15.18
N SER A 790 -5.79 20.83 -14.92
CA SER A 790 -5.82 19.79 -15.94
C SER A 790 -7.22 19.25 -16.17
N ASP A 791 -7.56 19.00 -17.42
CA ASP A 791 -8.80 18.30 -17.81
C ASP A 791 -8.87 16.86 -17.22
N PHE A 792 -7.72 16.31 -16.81
CA PHE A 792 -7.60 14.96 -16.23
C PHE A 792 -7.49 14.98 -14.71
N PHE A 793 -7.98 16.03 -14.04
CA PHE A 793 -7.92 16.16 -12.58
C PHE A 793 -9.08 15.45 -11.86
N ASP A 794 -10.29 15.47 -12.44
CA ASP A 794 -11.50 14.94 -11.81
C ASP A 794 -12.45 14.17 -12.76
N ASP A 795 -12.07 13.99 -14.01
CA ASP A 795 -12.85 13.33 -15.06
C ASP A 795 -13.23 11.90 -14.71
N GLN A 796 -12.28 11.09 -14.18
CA GLN A 796 -12.54 9.72 -13.76
C GLN A 796 -13.21 9.63 -12.37
N THR A 797 -13.13 10.68 -11.54
CA THR A 797 -13.95 10.77 -10.33
C THR A 797 -15.44 10.82 -10.69
N ALA A 798 -15.79 11.47 -11.78
CA ALA A 798 -17.15 11.44 -12.33
C ALA A 798 -17.54 10.04 -12.83
N LEU A 799 -16.65 9.34 -13.55
CA LEU A 799 -16.88 7.95 -13.97
C LEU A 799 -17.11 7.02 -12.77
N TYR A 800 -16.29 7.14 -11.72
CA TYR A 800 -16.46 6.36 -10.49
C TYR A 800 -17.82 6.62 -9.83
N ARG A 801 -18.22 7.89 -9.66
CA ARG A 801 -19.54 8.27 -9.15
C ARG A 801 -20.67 7.59 -9.91
N ASP A 802 -20.56 7.55 -11.23
CA ASP A 802 -21.60 7.07 -12.13
C ASP A 802 -21.48 5.57 -12.45
N LYS A 803 -20.45 4.90 -11.89
CA LYS A 803 -20.12 3.47 -12.13
C LYS A 803 -19.88 3.17 -13.63
N VAL A 804 -19.30 4.11 -14.35
CA VAL A 804 -19.00 3.99 -15.77
C VAL A 804 -17.55 3.58 -15.94
N TRP A 805 -17.34 2.43 -16.56
CA TRP A 805 -16.02 1.91 -16.88
C TRP A 805 -15.53 2.49 -18.22
N ARG A 806 -14.24 2.67 -18.35
CA ARG A 806 -13.59 3.07 -19.58
C ARG A 806 -12.68 1.98 -20.12
N ASP A 807 -12.61 1.87 -21.44
CA ASP A 807 -11.70 0.94 -22.10
C ASP A 807 -10.24 1.29 -21.79
N ILE A 808 -9.42 0.27 -21.63
CA ILE A 808 -7.96 0.36 -21.65
C ILE A 808 -7.47 0.10 -23.09
N LEU A 809 -6.76 1.07 -23.63
CA LEU A 809 -6.15 0.94 -24.96
C LEU A 809 -4.78 0.26 -24.80
N PHE A 810 -4.64 -0.95 -25.35
CA PHE A 810 -3.39 -1.71 -25.29
C PHE A 810 -2.76 -1.93 -26.66
N SER A 811 -3.57 -2.12 -27.71
CA SER A 811 -3.04 -2.28 -29.06
C SER A 811 -2.50 -0.97 -29.64
N GLN A 812 -1.40 -1.05 -30.41
CA GLN A 812 -0.83 0.13 -31.07
C GLN A 812 -1.81 0.78 -32.05
N GLU A 813 -2.73 0.02 -32.63
CA GLU A 813 -3.77 0.52 -33.54
C GLU A 813 -4.76 1.41 -32.78
N ASP A 814 -5.27 0.94 -31.63
CA ASP A 814 -6.22 1.69 -30.80
C ASP A 814 -5.57 2.95 -30.20
N ILE A 815 -4.33 2.82 -29.69
CA ILE A 815 -3.57 3.95 -29.17
C ILE A 815 -3.39 5.03 -30.24
N THR A 816 -3.06 4.63 -31.46
CA THR A 816 -2.86 5.57 -32.57
C THR A 816 -4.18 6.22 -32.98
N ARG A 817 -5.28 5.49 -32.99
CA ARG A 817 -6.61 5.99 -33.35
C ARG A 817 -7.14 7.00 -32.33
N GLU A 818 -6.92 6.74 -31.05
CA GLU A 818 -7.45 7.52 -29.93
C GLU A 818 -6.45 8.54 -29.36
N ALA A 819 -5.30 8.71 -30.02
CA ALA A 819 -4.27 9.65 -29.58
C ALA A 819 -4.78 11.09 -29.57
N ILE A 820 -4.73 11.76 -28.42
CA ILE A 820 -5.03 13.20 -28.28
C ILE A 820 -3.78 14.06 -28.41
N SER A 821 -2.60 13.51 -28.10
CA SER A 821 -1.31 14.15 -28.39
C SER A 821 -0.22 13.11 -28.57
N VAL A 822 0.80 13.45 -29.36
CA VAL A 822 2.02 12.64 -29.56
C VAL A 822 3.22 13.57 -29.45
N ASN A 823 4.04 13.37 -28.43
CA ASN A 823 5.23 14.16 -28.16
C ASN A 823 6.48 13.28 -28.23
N ILE A 824 7.51 13.73 -28.96
CA ILE A 824 8.83 13.10 -28.93
C ILE A 824 9.70 13.94 -27.98
N VAL A 825 9.96 13.39 -26.81
CA VAL A 825 10.79 14.04 -25.79
C VAL A 825 12.24 13.61 -25.97
N ARG A 826 13.16 14.58 -26.00
CA ARG A 826 14.59 14.38 -26.24
C ARG A 826 15.41 15.16 -25.23
N GLY A 827 16.35 14.52 -24.55
CA GLY A 827 17.17 15.21 -23.57
C GLY A 827 18.16 14.31 -22.86
N GLY A 828 18.63 14.78 -21.69
CA GLY A 828 19.43 13.98 -20.79
C GLY A 828 20.92 14.20 -20.91
N SER A 829 21.43 15.41 -20.66
CA SER A 829 22.82 15.59 -20.18
C SER A 829 22.79 15.62 -18.65
N LEU A 830 23.31 14.59 -18.03
CA LEU A 830 23.57 14.57 -16.58
C LEU A 830 24.79 15.45 -16.28
N THR A 831 24.60 16.74 -16.18
CA THR A 831 25.54 17.63 -15.47
C THR A 831 24.82 18.24 -14.28
N VAL A 832 24.74 17.49 -13.19
CA VAL A 832 24.57 18.10 -11.87
C VAL A 832 25.90 18.79 -11.55
N GLN A 833 25.99 20.08 -11.70
CA GLN A 833 27.07 20.86 -11.08
C GLN A 833 26.85 20.77 -9.58
N GLY A 834 27.58 19.89 -8.91
CA GLY A 834 27.74 19.93 -7.47
C GLY A 834 28.48 21.22 -7.14
N ASP A 835 27.85 22.12 -6.43
CA ASP A 835 28.56 23.18 -5.72
C ASP A 835 29.29 22.55 -4.51
N PRO A 836 30.56 23.02 -4.23
CA PRO A 836 31.47 22.39 -3.28
C PRO A 836 31.04 22.53 -1.82
#